data_9e11fb02cc150d6aa1617ff95e3852ff
#
_entry.id   9e11fb02cc150d6aa1617ff95e3852ff
#
_cell.length_a   1.000
_cell.length_b   1.000
_cell.length_c   1.000
_cell.angle_alpha   90.00
_cell.angle_beta   90.00
_cell.angle_gamma   90.00
#
_symmetry.space_group_name_H-M   'P 1'
#
loop_
_entity.id
_entity.type
_entity.pdbx_description
1 polymer ?
#
loop_
_entity_poly.entity_id
_entity_poly.type
_entity_poly.pdbx_seq_one_letter_code
_entity_poly.pdbx_strand_id
1 'polypeptide(L)'
;MLRIATRITLPLVGLLLFSSPLNAQKIYQALQQGLSTIEKQQWIIAGEVKTLRGDPVSNARVHIHYPGEGLAENNLEANIQGKYSATLELDAQAYKTLTVTVSADKEGFFSARETANFTKKGETFPIDLVMLPLKQDDAGIPLDPLLAAFAPRYKGASPPELKTESARQDYSRGVDLFFAQRDYANAFPLLSTLAREYPQCVECKTVLGLVELQAGGLASAQREFAEAALLKLNPSDENRKVNAFITLGVLKGWSGEYAKAAGLLLQALTLAPQDPLALQELGRTLVNQKNWEAADEYLKKAVKSGASPEAHLLLCRAVLEEGDAEEADQEMRAYLGGRDIRNQPQPIRVLYTQVQSQLSLRAYGRVNSLVDQALPQLVQEYPDLAGITPAADQGPLIPILQRTGSNVEAFFRGFQNATSHERIEEEQIGKGGKVKRSLEQKFHYLLLTAPYQGGMSLDEYRTNQTGAVSAPSGLSDGFMLTAGFASASLVFHPAYQAGARFRLLGRANADGVACDVVAFAQDPEKAKMFGRFTSNSATALVLHQGIAWINPTDSHIFRLRTDLLQPLPKVRLQQETTEIHYSLVQFKEVPTPVSLPAQVIVTVQWKGRTFRNLHQYSDFKLFNTAVQEKRQALQPTSPAEPTAN
;
A
#
# COMPACT_ATOMS: atom_id res chain seq x y z
N MET A 1 45.55 -3.13 -20.35
CA MET A 1 45.37 -4.24 -21.30
C MET A 1 45.63 -3.88 -22.76
N LEU A 2 45.82 -2.60 -23.11
CA LEU A 2 46.12 -2.17 -24.50
C LEU A 2 47.60 -2.34 -24.93
N ARG A 3 48.49 -2.76 -24.02
CA ARG A 3 49.93 -2.92 -24.31
C ARG A 3 50.38 -4.31 -24.75
N ILE A 4 49.51 -5.30 -24.73
CA ILE A 4 49.86 -6.70 -25.13
C ILE A 4 49.49 -6.96 -26.60
N ALA A 5 48.46 -6.31 -27.14
CA ALA A 5 48.06 -6.47 -28.55
C ALA A 5 49.04 -5.83 -29.54
N THR A 6 49.77 -4.79 -29.13
CA THR A 6 50.71 -4.06 -30.02
C THR A 6 52.08 -4.71 -30.20
N ARG A 7 52.43 -5.69 -29.34
CA ARG A 7 53.74 -6.38 -29.45
C ARG A 7 53.73 -7.67 -30.31
N ILE A 8 52.55 -8.21 -30.61
CA ILE A 8 52.41 -9.44 -31.41
C ILE A 8 52.26 -9.14 -32.91
N THR A 9 51.84 -7.95 -33.27
CA THR A 9 51.60 -7.55 -34.67
C THR A 9 52.85 -7.06 -35.41
N LEU A 10 53.89 -6.56 -34.73
CA LEU A 10 55.08 -6.03 -35.39
C LEU A 10 55.99 -7.13 -36.03
N PRO A 11 56.21 -8.31 -35.43
CA PRO A 11 57.03 -9.32 -36.12
C PRO A 11 56.32 -10.05 -37.28
N LEU A 12 54.95 -10.05 -37.29
CA LEU A 12 54.20 -10.70 -38.37
C LEU A 12 54.17 -9.87 -39.66
N VAL A 13 54.09 -8.54 -39.54
CA VAL A 13 54.13 -7.64 -40.70
C VAL A 13 55.54 -7.62 -41.35
N GLY A 14 56.58 -7.75 -40.51
CA GLY A 14 57.96 -7.85 -41.02
C GLY A 14 58.25 -9.14 -41.81
N LEU A 15 57.59 -10.27 -41.47
CA LEU A 15 57.76 -11.54 -42.21
C LEU A 15 56.96 -11.55 -43.52
N LEU A 16 55.92 -10.80 -43.67
CA LEU A 16 55.09 -10.70 -44.88
C LEU A 16 55.78 -9.89 -46.02
N LEU A 17 56.71 -8.98 -45.68
CA LEU A 17 57.36 -8.12 -46.64
C LEU A 17 58.54 -8.82 -47.42
N PHE A 18 58.94 -10.01 -46.97
CA PHE A 18 60.04 -10.81 -47.64
C PHE A 18 59.55 -12.14 -48.18
N SER A 19 58.27 -12.45 -48.16
CA SER A 19 57.73 -13.67 -48.75
C SER A 19 57.13 -13.40 -50.13
N SER A 20 57.36 -14.32 -51.06
CA SER A 20 56.71 -14.26 -52.36
C SER A 20 55.20 -14.24 -52.22
N PRO A 21 54.42 -13.59 -53.10
CA PRO A 21 52.96 -13.46 -52.97
C PRO A 21 52.27 -14.83 -52.82
N LEU A 22 52.84 -15.91 -53.29
CA LEU A 22 52.33 -17.27 -53.14
C LEU A 22 52.41 -17.78 -51.67
N ASN A 23 53.49 -17.41 -50.96
CA ASN A 23 53.67 -17.81 -49.57
C ASN A 23 52.82 -16.97 -48.59
N ALA A 24 52.61 -15.66 -48.88
CA ALA A 24 51.77 -14.81 -48.13
C ALA A 24 50.27 -15.25 -48.19
N GLN A 25 49.83 -15.71 -49.36
CA GLN A 25 48.51 -16.24 -49.58
C GLN A 25 48.26 -17.58 -48.86
N LYS A 26 49.29 -18.46 -48.84
CA LYS A 26 49.22 -19.71 -48.07
C LYS A 26 49.24 -19.49 -46.57
N ILE A 27 50.01 -18.53 -46.06
CA ILE A 27 50.04 -18.16 -44.67
C ILE A 27 48.66 -17.50 -44.26
N TYR A 28 48.10 -16.65 -45.13
CA TYR A 28 46.80 -16.06 -44.92
C TYR A 28 45.66 -17.10 -44.94
N GLN A 29 45.70 -18.06 -45.87
CA GLN A 29 44.76 -19.18 -45.91
C GLN A 29 44.92 -20.12 -44.70
N ALA A 30 46.14 -20.39 -44.24
CA ALA A 30 46.43 -21.20 -43.06
C ALA A 30 45.97 -20.47 -41.77
N LEU A 31 46.12 -19.12 -41.70
CA LEU A 31 45.59 -18.30 -40.63
C LEU A 31 44.05 -18.26 -40.65
N GLN A 32 43.44 -18.13 -41.83
CA GLN A 32 41.98 -18.20 -41.96
C GLN A 32 41.44 -19.60 -41.64
N GLN A 33 42.13 -20.67 -42.06
CA GLN A 33 41.77 -22.04 -41.68
C GLN A 33 41.98 -22.30 -40.18
N GLY A 34 43.03 -21.74 -39.55
CA GLY A 34 43.24 -21.80 -38.10
C GLY A 34 42.21 -21.04 -37.30
N LEU A 35 41.72 -19.90 -37.83
CA LEU A 35 40.64 -19.13 -37.24
C LEU A 35 39.25 -19.75 -37.48
N SER A 36 39.09 -20.56 -38.56
CA SER A 36 37.83 -21.23 -38.87
C SER A 36 37.63 -22.56 -38.13
N THR A 37 38.61 -23.02 -37.36
CA THR A 37 38.56 -24.27 -36.57
C THR A 37 38.32 -24.04 -35.07
N ILE A 38 37.99 -22.82 -34.63
CA ILE A 38 37.52 -22.62 -33.27
C ILE A 38 36.08 -23.16 -33.21
N GLU A 39 35.96 -24.36 -32.66
CA GLU A 39 34.66 -24.99 -32.43
C GLU A 39 33.89 -24.15 -31.39
N LYS A 40 32.96 -23.33 -31.87
CA LYS A 40 32.09 -22.53 -30.99
C LYS A 40 31.04 -23.43 -30.36
N GLN A 41 30.87 -23.27 -29.09
CA GLN A 41 29.86 -23.96 -28.31
C GLN A 41 28.79 -22.97 -27.82
N GLN A 42 27.55 -23.37 -27.93
CA GLN A 42 26.42 -22.59 -27.40
C GLN A 42 26.11 -22.98 -25.97
N TRP A 43 25.97 -21.96 -25.11
CA TRP A 43 25.51 -22.05 -23.73
C TRP A 43 24.23 -21.21 -23.58
N ILE A 44 23.11 -21.84 -23.26
CA ILE A 44 21.86 -21.12 -23.11
C ILE A 44 21.65 -20.84 -21.61
N ILE A 45 21.73 -19.59 -21.22
CA ILE A 45 21.41 -19.13 -19.85
C ILE A 45 20.00 -18.60 -19.86
N ALA A 46 19.12 -19.17 -19.04
CA ALA A 46 17.73 -18.75 -18.95
C ALA A 46 17.24 -18.80 -17.50
N GLY A 47 16.21 -18.04 -17.18
CA GLY A 47 15.63 -18.04 -15.84
C GLY A 47 14.45 -17.10 -15.70
N GLU A 48 14.02 -16.93 -14.47
CA GLU A 48 12.91 -16.05 -14.10
C GLU A 48 13.38 -15.01 -13.09
N VAL A 49 12.95 -13.76 -13.29
CA VAL A 49 13.08 -12.69 -12.30
C VAL A 49 11.75 -12.58 -11.58
N LYS A 50 11.74 -12.83 -10.27
CA LYS A 50 10.52 -12.90 -9.45
C LYS A 50 10.73 -12.29 -8.08
N THR A 51 9.64 -11.97 -7.39
CA THR A 51 9.66 -11.60 -5.97
C THR A 51 9.83 -12.84 -5.10
N LEU A 52 10.09 -12.66 -3.80
CA LEU A 52 10.09 -13.76 -2.82
C LEU A 52 8.76 -14.53 -2.76
N ARG A 53 7.65 -13.88 -3.12
CA ARG A 53 6.31 -14.50 -3.17
C ARG A 53 6.04 -15.25 -4.47
N GLY A 54 6.98 -15.19 -5.43
CA GLY A 54 6.86 -15.83 -6.73
C GLY A 54 6.21 -14.98 -7.80
N ASP A 55 5.84 -13.72 -7.51
CA ASP A 55 5.27 -12.83 -8.50
C ASP A 55 6.34 -12.43 -9.53
N PRO A 56 6.02 -12.44 -10.84
CA PRO A 56 6.99 -12.08 -11.86
C PRO A 56 7.36 -10.59 -11.81
N VAL A 57 8.66 -10.30 -11.96
CA VAL A 57 9.17 -8.94 -12.10
C VAL A 57 9.40 -8.65 -13.58
N SER A 58 8.38 -8.13 -14.26
CA SER A 58 8.42 -7.79 -15.67
C SER A 58 9.35 -6.61 -15.96
N ASN A 59 9.96 -6.56 -17.14
CA ASN A 59 10.85 -5.49 -17.61
C ASN A 59 12.01 -5.18 -16.64
N ALA A 60 12.50 -6.18 -15.90
CA ALA A 60 13.76 -6.07 -15.16
C ALA A 60 14.92 -6.11 -16.17
N ARG A 61 15.90 -5.22 -16.03
CA ARG A 61 17.13 -5.28 -16.81
C ARG A 61 17.99 -6.42 -16.28
N VAL A 62 18.34 -7.35 -17.15
CA VAL A 62 19.15 -8.52 -16.80
C VAL A 62 20.52 -8.40 -17.45
N HIS A 63 21.56 -8.55 -16.66
CA HIS A 63 22.96 -8.52 -17.10
C HIS A 63 23.59 -9.88 -16.86
N ILE A 64 24.25 -10.44 -17.89
CA ILE A 64 24.92 -11.73 -17.81
C ILE A 64 26.43 -11.52 -17.97
N HIS A 65 27.16 -11.86 -16.91
CA HIS A 65 28.63 -11.76 -16.87
C HIS A 65 29.27 -13.15 -16.88
N TYR A 66 30.31 -13.34 -17.71
CA TYR A 66 31.08 -14.55 -17.77
C TYR A 66 32.57 -14.28 -18.08
N PRO A 67 33.53 -15.15 -17.70
CA PRO A 67 34.94 -14.93 -17.93
C PRO A 67 35.28 -14.91 -19.43
N GLY A 68 36.08 -13.95 -19.86
CA GLY A 68 36.55 -13.81 -21.25
C GLY A 68 35.71 -12.87 -22.11
N GLU A 69 34.72 -12.24 -21.56
CA GLU A 69 33.92 -11.23 -22.24
C GLU A 69 34.73 -9.94 -22.45
N GLY A 70 34.88 -9.52 -23.69
CA GLY A 70 35.30 -8.17 -24.03
C GLY A 70 34.09 -7.28 -24.17
N LEU A 71 33.79 -6.45 -23.20
CA LEU A 71 32.92 -5.24 -23.25
C LEU A 71 31.52 -5.33 -23.92
N ALA A 72 31.04 -6.48 -24.35
CA ALA A 72 29.69 -6.66 -24.84
C ALA A 72 28.79 -7.09 -23.67
N GLU A 73 28.27 -6.15 -22.92
CA GLU A 73 27.21 -6.39 -21.94
C GLU A 73 25.99 -6.96 -22.68
N ASN A 74 25.64 -8.20 -22.40
CA ASN A 74 24.36 -8.76 -22.82
C ASN A 74 23.27 -8.18 -21.91
N ASN A 75 22.77 -7.01 -22.28
CA ASN A 75 21.66 -6.35 -21.62
C ASN A 75 20.37 -6.93 -22.18
N LEU A 76 19.65 -7.65 -21.33
CA LEU A 76 18.36 -8.25 -21.64
C LEU A 76 17.27 -7.58 -20.80
N GLU A 77 16.04 -7.67 -21.27
CA GLU A 77 14.89 -7.34 -20.45
C GLU A 77 14.06 -8.60 -20.19
N ALA A 78 13.69 -8.82 -18.94
CA ALA A 78 12.73 -9.86 -18.58
C ALA A 78 11.36 -9.52 -19.18
N ASN A 79 10.69 -10.52 -19.75
CA ASN A 79 9.37 -10.34 -20.35
C ASN A 79 8.27 -10.10 -19.29
N ILE A 80 7.00 -9.99 -19.71
CA ILE A 80 5.86 -9.78 -18.82
C ILE A 80 5.67 -10.89 -17.78
N GLN A 81 6.23 -12.07 -18.01
CA GLN A 81 6.21 -13.23 -17.10
C GLN A 81 7.50 -13.31 -16.26
N GLY A 82 8.36 -12.29 -16.32
CA GLY A 82 9.64 -12.27 -15.62
C GLY A 82 10.72 -13.14 -16.26
N LYS A 83 10.48 -13.77 -17.40
CA LYS A 83 11.43 -14.72 -18.03
C LYS A 83 12.46 -14.01 -18.90
N TYR A 84 13.68 -14.52 -18.86
CA TYR A 84 14.79 -14.09 -19.72
C TYR A 84 15.54 -15.29 -20.29
N SER A 85 16.23 -15.12 -21.41
CA SER A 85 17.09 -16.13 -22.02
C SER A 85 18.15 -15.46 -22.88
N ALA A 86 19.39 -15.96 -22.80
CA ALA A 86 20.50 -15.56 -23.65
C ALA A 86 21.28 -16.79 -24.14
N THR A 87 21.79 -16.72 -25.36
CA THR A 87 22.68 -17.72 -25.92
C THR A 87 24.09 -17.12 -26.00
N LEU A 88 25.04 -17.75 -25.31
CA LEU A 88 26.46 -17.40 -25.35
C LEU A 88 27.18 -18.33 -26.30
N GLU A 89 27.94 -17.78 -27.23
CA GLU A 89 28.79 -18.54 -28.14
C GLU A 89 30.27 -18.47 -27.71
N LEU A 90 30.78 -19.53 -27.11
CA LEU A 90 32.10 -19.56 -26.50
C LEU A 90 32.99 -20.63 -27.18
N ASP A 91 34.31 -20.46 -27.08
CA ASP A 91 35.29 -21.43 -27.54
C ASP A 91 35.18 -22.72 -26.72
N ALA A 92 34.89 -23.84 -27.40
CA ALA A 92 34.67 -25.14 -26.77
C ALA A 92 35.93 -25.69 -26.06
N GLN A 93 37.15 -25.27 -26.50
CA GLN A 93 38.41 -25.71 -25.89
C GLN A 93 38.81 -24.85 -24.68
N ALA A 94 38.41 -23.57 -24.67
CA ALA A 94 38.75 -22.63 -23.60
C ALA A 94 37.88 -22.82 -22.36
N TYR A 95 36.61 -23.25 -22.52
CA TYR A 95 35.64 -23.34 -21.43
C TYR A 95 35.14 -24.78 -21.21
N LYS A 96 35.83 -25.53 -20.36
CA LYS A 96 35.35 -26.84 -19.85
C LYS A 96 34.29 -26.65 -18.75
N THR A 97 34.44 -25.59 -17.99
CA THR A 97 33.49 -25.12 -16.96
C THR A 97 33.23 -23.66 -17.22
N LEU A 98 31.96 -23.23 -17.12
CA LEU A 98 31.54 -21.85 -17.28
C LEU A 98 30.97 -21.33 -15.96
N THR A 99 31.62 -20.32 -15.42
CA THR A 99 31.06 -19.53 -14.28
C THR A 99 30.31 -18.36 -14.85
N VAL A 100 29.02 -18.29 -14.57
CA VAL A 100 28.13 -17.20 -15.00
C VAL A 100 27.59 -16.49 -13.80
N THR A 101 27.67 -15.17 -13.82
CA THR A 101 26.97 -14.31 -12.86
C THR A 101 25.85 -13.57 -13.59
N VAL A 102 24.63 -13.72 -13.12
CA VAL A 102 23.49 -12.99 -13.63
C VAL A 102 23.02 -12.00 -12.57
N SER A 103 22.80 -10.76 -12.97
CA SER A 103 22.20 -9.73 -12.12
C SER A 103 20.98 -9.12 -12.78
N ALA A 104 20.05 -8.61 -11.97
CA ALA A 104 18.88 -7.90 -12.45
C ALA A 104 18.67 -6.61 -11.65
N ASP A 105 18.29 -5.56 -12.37
CA ASP A 105 17.98 -4.24 -11.83
C ASP A 105 16.59 -3.80 -12.27
N LYS A 106 15.84 -3.22 -11.35
CA LYS A 106 14.55 -2.58 -11.61
C LYS A 106 14.25 -1.51 -10.59
N GLU A 107 13.67 -0.39 -11.04
CA GLU A 107 13.18 0.66 -10.16
C GLU A 107 12.14 0.10 -9.16
N GLY A 108 12.30 0.46 -7.89
CA GLY A 108 11.44 -0.04 -6.80
C GLY A 108 11.90 -1.35 -6.18
N PHE A 109 13.04 -1.92 -6.63
CA PHE A 109 13.61 -3.16 -6.10
C PHE A 109 15.10 -3.00 -5.77
N PHE A 110 15.59 -3.81 -4.84
CA PHE A 110 17.02 -4.04 -4.69
C PHE A 110 17.53 -4.88 -5.88
N SER A 111 18.73 -4.59 -6.36
CA SER A 111 19.39 -5.43 -7.38
C SER A 111 19.50 -6.86 -6.89
N ALA A 112 19.20 -7.82 -7.76
CA ALA A 112 19.41 -9.23 -7.49
C ALA A 112 20.65 -9.74 -8.24
N ARG A 113 21.36 -10.70 -7.66
CA ARG A 113 22.56 -11.29 -8.25
C ARG A 113 22.69 -12.75 -7.85
N GLU A 114 22.93 -13.62 -8.85
CA GLU A 114 23.24 -15.03 -8.63
C GLU A 114 24.42 -15.47 -9.47
N THR A 115 25.24 -16.36 -8.94
CA THR A 115 26.40 -16.92 -9.63
C THR A 115 26.30 -18.43 -9.65
N ALA A 116 26.45 -19.03 -10.80
CA ALA A 116 26.41 -20.48 -10.99
C ALA A 116 27.59 -20.99 -11.83
N ASN A 117 28.01 -22.23 -11.56
CA ASN A 117 29.07 -22.92 -12.31
C ASN A 117 28.46 -24.08 -13.10
N PHE A 118 28.66 -24.10 -14.38
CA PHE A 118 28.16 -25.13 -15.30
C PHE A 118 29.29 -25.93 -15.92
N THR A 119 29.12 -27.25 -15.97
CA THR A 119 30.13 -28.19 -16.47
C THR A 119 29.71 -28.97 -17.72
N LYS A 120 28.42 -28.87 -18.10
CA LYS A 120 27.82 -29.54 -19.25
C LYS A 120 27.74 -28.62 -20.46
N LYS A 121 27.74 -29.23 -21.68
CA LYS A 121 27.66 -28.56 -22.96
C LYS A 121 26.27 -28.64 -23.57
N GLY A 122 25.79 -27.55 -24.17
CA GLY A 122 24.62 -27.55 -25.07
C GLY A 122 23.25 -27.70 -24.42
N GLU A 123 23.11 -27.46 -23.10
CA GLU A 123 21.85 -27.46 -22.37
C GLU A 123 21.47 -26.05 -21.91
N THR A 124 20.19 -25.84 -21.61
CA THR A 124 19.71 -24.62 -20.95
C THR A 124 20.07 -24.67 -19.48
N PHE A 125 20.73 -23.64 -18.99
CA PHE A 125 21.17 -23.51 -17.60
C PHE A 125 20.28 -22.51 -16.87
N PRO A 126 19.44 -22.97 -15.93
CA PRO A 126 18.53 -22.09 -15.21
C PRO A 126 19.27 -21.30 -14.13
N ILE A 127 19.05 -19.97 -14.12
CA ILE A 127 19.46 -19.06 -13.04
C ILE A 127 18.28 -18.16 -12.73
N ASP A 128 17.52 -18.48 -11.68
CA ASP A 128 16.44 -17.64 -11.22
C ASP A 128 16.97 -16.51 -10.33
N LEU A 129 16.40 -15.32 -10.48
CA LEU A 129 16.72 -14.15 -9.69
C LEU A 129 15.53 -13.76 -8.82
N VAL A 130 15.79 -13.54 -7.54
CA VAL A 130 14.76 -13.07 -6.60
C VAL A 130 15.06 -11.65 -6.19
N MET A 131 14.18 -10.72 -6.58
CA MET A 131 14.30 -9.30 -6.25
C MET A 131 13.49 -8.95 -5.00
N LEU A 132 14.11 -8.20 -4.10
CA LEU A 132 13.46 -7.67 -2.91
C LEU A 132 12.93 -6.26 -3.20
N PRO A 133 11.65 -5.93 -2.94
CA PRO A 133 11.14 -4.58 -3.13
C PRO A 133 11.79 -3.61 -2.14
N LEU A 134 12.13 -2.41 -2.59
CA LEU A 134 12.69 -1.33 -1.75
C LEU A 134 11.71 -0.87 -0.66
N LYS A 135 10.42 -0.84 -1.01
CA LYS A 135 9.32 -0.59 -0.06
C LYS A 135 8.60 -1.92 0.13
N GLN A 136 8.92 -2.59 1.22
CA GLN A 136 8.15 -3.76 1.59
C GLN A 136 6.86 -3.30 2.25
N ASP A 137 5.74 -3.85 1.76
CA ASP A 137 4.47 -3.79 2.46
C ASP A 137 4.63 -4.48 3.83
N ASP A 138 3.61 -4.49 4.65
CA ASP A 138 3.57 -4.94 6.05
C ASP A 138 4.21 -6.33 6.36
N ALA A 139 4.86 -6.96 5.40
CA ALA A 139 5.37 -8.34 5.49
C ALA A 139 6.63 -8.50 6.35
N GLY A 140 7.38 -7.43 6.61
CA GLY A 140 8.61 -7.50 7.41
C GLY A 140 9.32 -6.16 7.52
N ILE A 141 10.30 -6.08 8.43
CA ILE A 141 11.18 -4.92 8.52
C ILE A 141 11.95 -4.79 7.20
N PRO A 142 12.02 -3.60 6.57
CA PRO A 142 12.83 -3.38 5.39
C PRO A 142 14.33 -3.64 5.66
N LEU A 143 15.11 -3.94 4.60
CA LEU A 143 16.51 -4.32 4.74
C LEU A 143 17.36 -3.24 5.44
N ASP A 144 17.25 -1.97 5.04
CA ASP A 144 18.04 -0.89 5.65
C ASP A 144 17.76 -0.71 7.15
N PRO A 145 16.52 -0.63 7.65
CA PRO A 145 16.22 -0.65 9.08
C PRO A 145 16.72 -1.92 9.80
N LEU A 146 16.64 -3.09 9.15
CA LEU A 146 17.17 -4.34 9.69
C LEU A 146 18.69 -4.25 9.90
N LEU A 147 19.41 -3.80 8.89
CA LEU A 147 20.87 -3.59 8.97
C LEU A 147 21.22 -2.56 10.05
N ALA A 148 20.47 -1.46 10.14
CA ALA A 148 20.67 -0.46 11.19
C ALA A 148 20.44 -1.05 12.59
N ALA A 149 19.48 -1.95 12.77
CA ALA A 149 19.25 -2.64 14.05
C ALA A 149 20.36 -3.63 14.42
N PHE A 150 21.03 -4.22 13.43
CA PHE A 150 22.15 -5.13 13.65
C PHE A 150 23.50 -4.44 13.85
N ALA A 151 23.73 -3.28 13.25
CA ALA A 151 25.02 -2.58 13.32
C ALA A 151 25.59 -2.46 14.75
N PRO A 152 24.82 -2.04 15.80
CA PRO A 152 25.33 -1.95 17.16
C PRO A 152 25.73 -3.31 17.76
N ARG A 153 25.13 -4.41 17.28
CA ARG A 153 25.37 -5.76 17.81
C ARG A 153 26.73 -6.34 17.37
N TYR A 154 27.24 -5.85 16.23
CA TYR A 154 28.52 -6.32 15.66
C TYR A 154 29.67 -5.34 15.87
N LYS A 155 29.36 -4.06 16.08
CA LYS A 155 30.38 -3.03 16.34
C LYS A 155 31.14 -3.33 17.65
N GLY A 156 32.47 -3.55 17.52
CA GLY A 156 33.32 -3.89 18.65
C GLY A 156 33.19 -5.35 19.15
N ALA A 157 32.40 -6.18 18.46
CA ALA A 157 32.36 -7.61 18.76
C ALA A 157 33.70 -8.27 18.42
N SER A 158 34.13 -9.20 19.26
CA SER A 158 35.34 -10.00 19.06
C SER A 158 34.99 -11.48 19.17
N PRO A 159 34.64 -12.13 18.07
CA PRO A 159 34.31 -13.55 18.08
C PRO A 159 35.44 -14.40 18.65
N PRO A 160 35.17 -15.32 19.59
CA PRO A 160 36.21 -16.09 20.30
C PRO A 160 36.97 -17.05 19.39
N GLU A 161 36.46 -17.40 18.24
CA GLU A 161 37.11 -18.24 17.23
C GLU A 161 38.30 -17.53 16.55
N LEU A 162 38.30 -16.20 16.51
CA LEU A 162 39.35 -15.39 15.88
C LEU A 162 40.56 -15.30 16.79
N LYS A 163 41.46 -16.30 16.68
CA LYS A 163 42.60 -16.46 17.60
C LYS A 163 43.73 -15.48 17.33
N THR A 164 43.91 -15.02 16.10
CA THR A 164 44.99 -14.11 15.72
C THR A 164 44.55 -12.65 15.78
N GLU A 165 45.50 -11.76 16.09
CA GLU A 165 45.21 -10.32 16.06
C GLU A 165 44.81 -9.84 14.65
N SER A 166 45.45 -10.36 13.60
CA SER A 166 45.09 -10.05 12.22
C SER A 166 43.64 -10.42 11.91
N ALA A 167 43.19 -11.62 12.30
CA ALA A 167 41.80 -12.04 12.07
C ALA A 167 40.79 -11.15 12.80
N ARG A 168 41.09 -10.70 14.03
CA ARG A 168 40.25 -9.75 14.75
C ARG A 168 40.20 -8.38 14.09
N GLN A 169 41.35 -7.89 13.60
CA GLN A 169 41.41 -6.63 12.85
C GLN A 169 40.67 -6.71 11.51
N ASP A 170 40.83 -7.80 10.76
CA ASP A 170 40.14 -8.01 9.51
C ASP A 170 38.62 -8.10 9.70
N TYR A 171 38.14 -8.76 10.79
CA TYR A 171 36.75 -8.79 11.15
C TYR A 171 36.21 -7.39 11.49
N SER A 172 36.89 -6.68 12.37
CA SER A 172 36.50 -5.31 12.77
C SER A 172 36.45 -4.37 11.57
N ARG A 173 37.45 -4.47 10.68
CA ARG A 173 37.51 -3.70 9.43
C ARG A 173 36.37 -4.07 8.49
N GLY A 174 36.08 -5.36 8.32
CA GLY A 174 34.98 -5.84 7.47
C GLY A 174 33.61 -5.35 7.97
N VAL A 175 33.38 -5.40 9.28
CA VAL A 175 32.18 -4.88 9.94
C VAL A 175 32.04 -3.36 9.73
N ASP A 176 33.14 -2.61 9.90
CA ASP A 176 33.14 -1.16 9.70
C ASP A 176 32.89 -0.76 8.25
N LEU A 177 33.57 -1.41 7.30
CA LEU A 177 33.32 -1.23 5.87
C LEU A 177 31.86 -1.46 5.51
N PHE A 178 31.25 -2.52 6.05
CA PHE A 178 29.87 -2.90 5.74
C PHE A 178 28.86 -1.92 6.37
N PHE A 179 28.87 -1.76 7.69
CA PHE A 179 27.82 -1.02 8.39
C PHE A 179 28.02 0.50 8.39
N ALA A 180 29.28 0.98 8.50
CA ALA A 180 29.56 2.40 8.61
C ALA A 180 29.86 3.06 7.26
N GLN A 181 30.69 2.41 6.43
CA GLN A 181 31.14 3.00 5.17
C GLN A 181 30.27 2.57 3.97
N ARG A 182 29.44 1.54 4.13
CA ARG A 182 28.63 0.92 3.05
C ARG A 182 29.47 0.48 1.85
N ASP A 183 30.73 0.11 2.10
CA ASP A 183 31.67 -0.38 1.11
C ASP A 183 31.61 -1.91 1.04
N TYR A 184 30.57 -2.40 0.35
CA TYR A 184 30.28 -3.83 0.22
C TYR A 184 31.37 -4.57 -0.56
N ALA A 185 31.97 -3.90 -1.55
CA ALA A 185 32.99 -4.49 -2.42
C ALA A 185 34.26 -4.85 -1.65
N ASN A 186 34.67 -4.03 -0.70
CA ASN A 186 35.83 -4.28 0.15
C ASN A 186 35.50 -5.08 1.42
N ALA A 187 34.25 -5.02 1.92
CA ALA A 187 33.82 -5.83 3.06
C ALA A 187 33.73 -7.33 2.72
N PHE A 188 33.18 -7.66 1.55
CA PHE A 188 32.94 -9.05 1.14
C PHE A 188 34.19 -9.94 1.16
N PRO A 189 35.33 -9.62 0.52
CA PRO A 189 36.49 -10.49 0.50
C PRO A 189 37.08 -10.74 1.89
N LEU A 190 37.05 -9.75 2.79
CA LEU A 190 37.52 -9.91 4.16
C LEU A 190 36.63 -10.90 4.94
N LEU A 191 35.33 -10.66 4.93
CA LEU A 191 34.36 -11.46 5.69
C LEU A 191 34.20 -12.87 5.10
N SER A 192 34.26 -13.02 3.79
CA SER A 192 34.25 -14.31 3.09
C SER A 192 35.48 -15.16 3.43
N THR A 193 36.65 -14.55 3.50
CA THR A 193 37.88 -15.24 3.92
C THR A 193 37.77 -15.70 5.37
N LEU A 194 37.30 -14.83 6.27
CA LEU A 194 37.13 -15.18 7.68
C LEU A 194 36.10 -16.29 7.89
N ALA A 195 34.95 -16.24 7.22
CA ALA A 195 33.93 -17.28 7.33
C ALA A 195 34.44 -18.65 6.84
N ARG A 196 35.31 -18.68 5.81
CA ARG A 196 35.95 -19.89 5.29
C ARG A 196 37.04 -20.42 6.23
N GLU A 197 37.89 -19.54 6.80
CA GLU A 197 38.99 -19.93 7.68
C GLU A 197 38.52 -20.27 9.09
N TYR A 198 37.44 -19.66 9.52
CA TYR A 198 36.83 -19.86 10.85
C TYR A 198 35.37 -20.34 10.72
N PRO A 199 35.13 -21.57 10.22
CA PRO A 199 33.78 -22.05 9.90
C PRO A 199 32.84 -22.17 11.12
N GLN A 200 33.36 -22.11 12.35
CA GLN A 200 32.59 -22.11 13.60
C GLN A 200 32.27 -20.69 14.10
N CYS A 201 32.71 -19.63 13.39
CA CYS A 201 32.45 -18.24 13.77
C CYS A 201 31.03 -17.85 13.33
N VAL A 202 30.11 -17.77 14.30
CA VAL A 202 28.69 -17.42 14.07
C VAL A 202 28.58 -16.02 13.49
N GLU A 203 29.28 -15.05 14.08
CA GLU A 203 29.24 -13.65 13.67
C GLU A 203 29.84 -13.46 12.28
N CYS A 204 30.93 -14.18 11.94
CA CYS A 204 31.53 -14.11 10.62
C CYS A 204 30.54 -14.54 9.54
N LYS A 205 29.84 -15.67 9.76
CA LYS A 205 28.80 -16.16 8.83
C LYS A 205 27.62 -15.23 8.76
N THR A 206 27.15 -14.76 9.92
CA THR A 206 25.95 -13.89 9.95
C THR A 206 26.21 -12.55 9.26
N VAL A 207 27.38 -11.92 9.51
CA VAL A 207 27.72 -10.65 8.84
C VAL A 207 27.98 -10.87 7.34
N LEU A 208 28.66 -11.97 6.95
CA LEU A 208 28.80 -12.33 5.54
C LEU A 208 27.46 -12.48 4.84
N GLY A 209 26.52 -13.21 5.46
CA GLY A 209 25.16 -13.34 4.93
C GLY A 209 24.43 -12.00 4.78
N LEU A 210 24.62 -11.04 5.69
CA LEU A 210 24.07 -9.69 5.56
C LEU A 210 24.71 -8.93 4.38
N VAL A 211 26.00 -9.06 4.16
CA VAL A 211 26.70 -8.47 2.99
C VAL A 211 26.17 -9.06 1.69
N GLU A 212 26.03 -10.40 1.63
CA GLU A 212 25.47 -11.08 0.46
C GLU A 212 24.03 -10.67 0.19
N LEU A 213 23.21 -10.56 1.24
CA LEU A 213 21.83 -10.12 1.12
C LEU A 213 21.75 -8.69 0.55
N GLN A 214 22.60 -7.79 1.02
CA GLN A 214 22.69 -6.41 0.49
C GLN A 214 23.19 -6.38 -0.97
N ALA A 215 24.06 -7.33 -1.34
CA ALA A 215 24.55 -7.48 -2.70
C ALA A 215 23.56 -8.22 -3.64
N GLY A 216 22.38 -8.60 -3.14
CA GLY A 216 21.34 -9.29 -3.90
C GLY A 216 21.51 -10.81 -3.99
N GLY A 217 22.48 -11.39 -3.28
CA GLY A 217 22.75 -12.83 -3.23
C GLY A 217 21.88 -13.53 -2.18
N LEU A 218 20.56 -13.59 -2.38
CA LEU A 218 19.63 -14.12 -1.39
C LEU A 218 19.91 -15.59 -1.03
N ALA A 219 20.17 -16.44 -2.03
CA ALA A 219 20.41 -17.88 -1.79
C ALA A 219 21.68 -18.11 -0.96
N SER A 220 22.76 -17.37 -1.27
CA SER A 220 24.00 -17.40 -0.50
C SER A 220 23.78 -16.88 0.92
N ALA A 221 23.11 -15.77 1.08
CA ALA A 221 22.76 -15.19 2.38
C ALA A 221 21.97 -16.18 3.25
N GLN A 222 20.92 -16.80 2.69
CA GLN A 222 20.12 -17.80 3.41
C GLN A 222 20.96 -18.99 3.86
N ARG A 223 21.92 -19.45 3.04
CA ARG A 223 22.83 -20.53 3.39
C ARG A 223 23.72 -20.15 4.57
N GLU A 224 24.36 -18.97 4.54
CA GLU A 224 25.21 -18.50 5.63
C GLU A 224 24.45 -18.36 6.95
N PHE A 225 23.23 -17.82 6.93
CA PHE A 225 22.38 -17.73 8.13
C PHE A 225 21.95 -19.11 8.65
N ALA A 226 21.59 -20.04 7.75
CA ALA A 226 21.22 -21.40 8.13
C ALA A 226 22.41 -22.15 8.74
N GLU A 227 23.58 -22.04 8.16
CA GLU A 227 24.81 -22.61 8.71
C GLU A 227 25.13 -22.03 10.09
N ALA A 228 25.05 -20.69 10.24
CA ALA A 228 25.28 -20.03 11.54
C ALA A 228 24.29 -20.52 12.61
N ALA A 229 23.01 -20.67 12.27
CA ALA A 229 21.97 -21.16 13.17
C ALA A 229 22.17 -22.62 13.61
N LEU A 230 22.77 -23.45 12.75
CA LEU A 230 22.99 -24.89 12.99
C LEU A 230 24.33 -25.22 13.67
N LEU A 231 25.23 -24.25 13.86
CA LEU A 231 26.50 -24.48 14.53
C LEU A 231 26.29 -25.07 15.93
N LYS A 232 27.12 -26.02 16.30
CA LYS A 232 27.16 -26.59 17.66
C LYS A 232 28.08 -25.75 18.52
N LEU A 233 27.50 -25.03 19.46
CA LEU A 233 28.22 -24.18 20.41
C LEU A 233 28.10 -24.74 21.83
N ASN A 234 28.90 -24.22 22.76
CA ASN A 234 28.69 -24.46 24.18
C ASN A 234 27.34 -23.82 24.60
N PRO A 235 26.66 -24.37 25.61
CA PRO A 235 25.38 -23.82 26.06
C PRO A 235 25.44 -22.34 26.47
N SER A 236 26.57 -21.84 26.99
CA SER A 236 26.80 -20.44 27.32
C SER A 236 26.86 -19.50 26.09
N ASP A 237 27.16 -20.04 24.91
CA ASP A 237 27.42 -19.31 23.68
C ASP A 237 26.27 -19.38 22.67
N GLU A 238 25.24 -20.17 22.96
CA GLU A 238 24.09 -20.39 22.07
C GLU A 238 23.35 -19.09 21.70
N ASN A 239 23.34 -18.09 22.60
CA ASN A 239 22.73 -16.78 22.37
C ASN A 239 23.36 -16.01 21.20
N ARG A 240 24.55 -16.35 20.77
CA ARG A 240 25.23 -15.76 19.60
C ARG A 240 24.50 -16.02 18.28
N LYS A 241 23.65 -17.08 18.24
CA LYS A 241 22.84 -17.45 17.08
C LYS A 241 21.58 -16.58 16.90
N VAL A 242 21.23 -15.76 17.88
CA VAL A 242 19.99 -14.98 17.89
C VAL A 242 19.78 -14.20 16.60
N ASN A 243 20.85 -13.52 16.12
CA ASN A 243 20.76 -12.71 14.90
C ASN A 243 20.53 -13.57 13.64
N ALA A 244 21.09 -14.77 13.57
CA ALA A 244 20.84 -15.70 12.46
C ALA A 244 19.37 -16.15 12.43
N PHE A 245 18.81 -16.52 13.59
CA PHE A 245 17.39 -16.88 13.69
C PHE A 245 16.46 -15.72 13.37
N ILE A 246 16.76 -14.50 13.86
CA ILE A 246 15.98 -13.29 13.52
C ILE A 246 15.96 -13.08 12.00
N THR A 247 17.16 -13.10 11.37
CA THR A 247 17.25 -12.83 9.93
C THR A 247 16.52 -13.89 9.12
N LEU A 248 16.68 -15.16 9.44
CA LEU A 248 15.92 -16.24 8.80
C LEU A 248 14.40 -16.07 8.98
N GLY A 249 13.97 -15.69 10.19
CA GLY A 249 12.57 -15.38 10.48
C GLY A 249 12.03 -14.23 9.63
N VAL A 250 12.79 -13.14 9.51
CA VAL A 250 12.45 -11.99 8.67
C VAL A 250 12.35 -12.41 7.18
N LEU A 251 13.33 -13.17 6.67
CA LEU A 251 13.30 -13.67 5.29
C LEU A 251 12.08 -14.56 5.01
N LYS A 252 11.68 -15.39 5.99
CA LYS A 252 10.45 -16.19 5.89
C LYS A 252 9.19 -15.33 5.95
N GLY A 253 9.19 -14.25 6.74
CA GLY A 253 8.12 -13.25 6.75
C GLY A 253 7.97 -12.58 5.38
N TRP A 254 9.08 -12.16 4.76
CA TRP A 254 9.06 -11.56 3.42
C TRP A 254 8.50 -12.50 2.34
N SER A 255 8.75 -13.82 2.47
CA SER A 255 8.18 -14.82 1.56
C SER A 255 6.72 -15.18 1.85
N GLY A 256 6.12 -14.63 2.91
CA GLY A 256 4.76 -14.97 3.33
C GLY A 256 4.65 -16.29 4.11
N GLU A 257 5.76 -16.94 4.43
CA GLU A 257 5.82 -18.19 5.19
C GLU A 257 5.71 -17.92 6.70
N TYR A 258 4.66 -17.22 7.12
CA TYR A 258 4.53 -16.67 8.49
C TYR A 258 4.63 -17.72 9.61
N ALA A 259 4.15 -18.96 9.39
CA ALA A 259 4.27 -20.02 10.39
C ALA A 259 5.74 -20.41 10.64
N LYS A 260 6.56 -20.50 9.57
CA LYS A 260 7.99 -20.77 9.70
C LYS A 260 8.73 -19.57 10.28
N ALA A 261 8.35 -18.34 9.88
CA ALA A 261 8.89 -17.10 10.45
C ALA A 261 8.69 -17.08 11.99
N ALA A 262 7.47 -17.31 12.45
CA ALA A 262 7.18 -17.36 13.88
C ALA A 262 8.00 -18.41 14.62
N GLY A 263 8.15 -19.63 14.06
CA GLY A 263 8.97 -20.68 14.64
C GLY A 263 10.44 -20.28 14.82
N LEU A 264 11.04 -19.62 13.83
CA LEU A 264 12.43 -19.14 13.90
C LEU A 264 12.60 -17.99 14.90
N LEU A 265 11.64 -17.06 14.93
CA LEU A 265 11.67 -15.93 15.87
C LEU A 265 11.45 -16.40 17.32
N LEU A 266 10.65 -17.43 17.55
CA LEU A 266 10.51 -18.08 18.86
C LEU A 266 11.82 -18.79 19.28
N GLN A 267 12.56 -19.40 18.34
CA GLN A 267 13.90 -19.92 18.63
C GLN A 267 14.87 -18.80 19.05
N ALA A 268 14.84 -17.66 18.36
CA ALA A 268 15.60 -16.50 18.79
C ALA A 268 15.24 -16.05 20.22
N LEU A 269 13.94 -15.99 20.53
CA LEU A 269 13.43 -15.62 21.86
C LEU A 269 13.70 -16.67 22.94
N THR A 270 13.85 -17.94 22.59
CA THR A 270 14.32 -18.97 23.53
C THR A 270 15.75 -18.68 23.98
N LEU A 271 16.59 -18.17 23.09
CA LEU A 271 17.98 -17.80 23.38
C LEU A 271 18.11 -16.42 24.02
N ALA A 272 17.25 -15.48 23.63
CA ALA A 272 17.23 -14.10 24.12
C ALA A 272 15.78 -13.62 24.33
N PRO A 273 15.14 -13.94 25.51
CA PRO A 273 13.71 -13.73 25.75
C PRO A 273 13.22 -12.28 25.67
N GLN A 274 14.13 -11.33 25.80
CA GLN A 274 13.82 -9.89 25.78
C GLN A 274 14.46 -9.16 24.59
N ASP A 275 14.89 -9.90 23.55
CA ASP A 275 15.44 -9.25 22.36
C ASP A 275 14.36 -8.39 21.67
N PRO A 276 14.54 -7.06 21.63
CA PRO A 276 13.48 -6.16 21.16
C PRO A 276 13.15 -6.35 19.68
N LEU A 277 14.14 -6.72 18.86
CA LEU A 277 13.93 -6.94 17.43
C LEU A 277 13.19 -8.26 17.18
N ALA A 278 13.57 -9.34 17.88
CA ALA A 278 12.89 -10.63 17.78
C ALA A 278 11.43 -10.53 18.23
N LEU A 279 11.16 -9.82 19.34
CA LEU A 279 9.82 -9.55 19.83
C LEU A 279 8.98 -8.75 18.81
N GLN A 280 9.55 -7.68 18.25
CA GLN A 280 8.88 -6.85 17.25
C GLN A 280 8.55 -7.64 16.00
N GLU A 281 9.49 -8.41 15.45
CA GLU A 281 9.27 -9.17 14.22
C GLU A 281 8.35 -10.37 14.43
N LEU A 282 8.34 -10.98 15.62
CA LEU A 282 7.32 -11.97 15.96
C LEU A 282 5.93 -11.32 16.03
N GLY A 283 5.81 -10.18 16.69
CA GLY A 283 4.56 -9.42 16.72
C GLY A 283 4.07 -9.07 15.32
N ARG A 284 4.96 -8.58 14.43
CA ARG A 284 4.64 -8.32 13.02
C ARG A 284 4.14 -9.58 12.31
N THR A 285 4.83 -10.70 12.52
CA THR A 285 4.45 -12.00 11.93
C THR A 285 3.05 -12.41 12.36
N LEU A 286 2.71 -12.24 13.64
CA LEU A 286 1.40 -12.52 14.20
C LEU A 286 0.31 -11.58 13.69
N VAL A 287 0.61 -10.28 13.52
CA VAL A 287 -0.28 -9.32 12.84
C VAL A 287 -0.62 -9.80 11.43
N ASN A 288 0.37 -10.28 10.67
CA ASN A 288 0.15 -10.80 9.33
C ASN A 288 -0.64 -12.10 9.30
N GLN A 289 -0.58 -12.90 10.37
CA GLN A 289 -1.44 -14.06 10.59
C GLN A 289 -2.83 -13.71 11.11
N LYS A 290 -3.10 -12.42 11.40
CA LYS A 290 -4.32 -11.93 12.06
C LYS A 290 -4.55 -12.55 13.44
N ASN A 291 -3.48 -12.95 14.10
CA ASN A 291 -3.52 -13.42 15.49
C ASN A 291 -3.28 -12.22 16.42
N TRP A 292 -4.34 -11.44 16.61
CA TRP A 292 -4.25 -10.11 17.24
C TRP A 292 -3.87 -10.21 18.71
N GLU A 293 -4.47 -11.12 19.48
CA GLU A 293 -4.19 -11.35 20.90
C GLU A 293 -2.72 -11.70 21.16
N ALA A 294 -2.17 -12.66 20.42
CA ALA A 294 -0.76 -13.00 20.55
C ALA A 294 0.15 -11.84 20.06
N ALA A 295 -0.26 -11.12 19.00
CA ALA A 295 0.50 -9.97 18.52
C ALA A 295 0.57 -8.87 19.57
N ASP A 296 -0.55 -8.55 20.23
CA ASP A 296 -0.62 -7.58 21.33
C ASP A 296 0.38 -7.94 22.45
N GLU A 297 0.36 -9.21 22.91
CA GLU A 297 1.26 -9.67 23.98
C GLU A 297 2.74 -9.45 23.64
N TYR A 298 3.18 -9.90 22.45
CA TYR A 298 4.59 -9.80 22.07
C TYR A 298 5.00 -8.37 21.73
N LEU A 299 4.13 -7.57 21.14
CA LEU A 299 4.42 -6.17 20.83
C LEU A 299 4.51 -5.29 22.09
N LYS A 300 3.68 -5.53 23.10
CA LYS A 300 3.81 -4.89 24.41
C LYS A 300 5.16 -5.21 25.06
N LYS A 301 5.62 -6.47 24.95
CA LYS A 301 6.96 -6.85 25.39
C LYS A 301 8.04 -6.15 24.56
N ALA A 302 7.87 -6.05 23.24
CA ALA A 302 8.80 -5.36 22.35
C ALA A 302 8.97 -3.88 22.73
N VAL A 303 7.85 -3.16 22.89
CA VAL A 303 7.82 -1.75 23.33
C VAL A 303 8.54 -1.59 24.68
N LYS A 304 8.22 -2.45 25.64
CA LYS A 304 8.87 -2.44 26.98
C LYS A 304 10.37 -2.71 26.91
N SER A 305 10.81 -3.53 25.96
CA SER A 305 12.24 -3.88 25.75
C SER A 305 12.99 -2.84 24.91
N GLY A 306 12.37 -1.70 24.56
CA GLY A 306 12.98 -0.63 23.80
C GLY A 306 13.11 -0.93 22.29
N ALA A 307 12.14 -1.64 21.71
CA ALA A 307 12.05 -1.84 20.27
C ALA A 307 11.91 -0.51 19.51
N SER A 308 12.01 -0.56 18.20
CA SER A 308 11.89 0.63 17.35
C SER A 308 10.49 1.25 17.47
N PRO A 309 10.32 2.54 17.12
CA PRO A 309 8.99 3.18 17.10
C PRO A 309 7.94 2.42 16.29
N GLU A 310 8.37 1.62 15.32
CA GLU A 310 7.49 0.80 14.51
C GLU A 310 6.74 -0.26 15.34
N ALA A 311 7.28 -0.71 16.47
CA ALA A 311 6.57 -1.61 17.39
C ALA A 311 5.26 -0.98 17.89
N HIS A 312 5.25 0.33 18.17
CA HIS A 312 4.03 1.07 18.51
C HIS A 312 3.01 1.09 17.37
N LEU A 313 3.46 1.22 16.12
CA LEU A 313 2.57 1.19 14.95
C LEU A 313 1.92 -0.19 14.76
N LEU A 314 2.69 -1.26 14.93
CA LEU A 314 2.21 -2.63 14.87
C LEU A 314 1.22 -2.92 16.02
N LEU A 315 1.57 -2.47 17.23
CA LEU A 315 0.71 -2.60 18.41
C LEU A 315 -0.60 -1.84 18.22
N CYS A 316 -0.54 -0.60 17.75
CA CYS A 316 -1.72 0.19 17.38
C CYS A 316 -2.67 -0.59 16.47
N ARG A 317 -2.13 -1.28 15.45
CA ARG A 317 -2.93 -2.10 14.54
C ARG A 317 -3.55 -3.31 15.25
N ALA A 318 -2.79 -4.03 16.06
CA ALA A 318 -3.28 -5.21 16.78
C ALA A 318 -4.44 -4.85 17.73
N VAL A 319 -4.24 -3.87 18.62
CA VAL A 319 -5.25 -3.47 19.59
C VAL A 319 -6.48 -2.80 18.95
N LEU A 320 -6.31 -2.14 17.79
CA LEU A 320 -7.44 -1.61 17.02
C LEU A 320 -8.35 -2.72 16.49
N GLU A 321 -7.76 -3.80 15.98
CA GLU A 321 -8.51 -4.97 15.49
C GLU A 321 -9.19 -5.76 16.63
N GLU A 322 -8.65 -5.68 17.85
CA GLU A 322 -9.29 -6.18 19.08
C GLU A 322 -10.41 -5.26 19.58
N GLY A 323 -10.52 -4.05 19.00
CA GLY A 323 -11.55 -3.07 19.29
C GLY A 323 -11.15 -2.08 20.38
N ASP A 324 -9.92 -2.03 20.86
CA ASP A 324 -9.45 -1.02 21.81
C ASP A 324 -8.90 0.22 21.10
N ALA A 325 -9.82 1.12 20.72
CA ALA A 325 -9.50 2.34 20.01
C ALA A 325 -8.75 3.37 20.89
N GLU A 326 -8.91 3.34 22.21
CA GLU A 326 -8.23 4.23 23.15
C GLU A 326 -6.75 3.84 23.27
N GLU A 327 -6.44 2.57 23.44
CA GLU A 327 -5.07 2.07 23.45
C GLU A 327 -4.42 2.28 22.07
N ALA A 328 -5.15 2.00 20.98
CA ALA A 328 -4.67 2.25 19.63
C ALA A 328 -4.28 3.72 19.38
N ASP A 329 -5.05 4.70 19.91
CA ASP A 329 -4.71 6.12 19.80
C ASP A 329 -3.45 6.47 20.62
N GLN A 330 -3.28 5.87 21.80
CA GLN A 330 -2.09 6.05 22.61
C GLN A 330 -0.84 5.55 21.89
N GLU A 331 -0.92 4.35 21.32
CA GLU A 331 0.18 3.75 20.57
C GLU A 331 0.49 4.52 19.27
N MET A 332 -0.53 5.01 18.57
CA MET A 332 -0.35 5.88 17.40
C MET A 332 0.35 7.19 17.77
N ARG A 333 0.00 7.80 18.90
CA ARG A 333 0.68 9.01 19.38
C ARG A 333 2.13 8.74 19.78
N ALA A 334 2.39 7.60 20.41
CA ALA A 334 3.73 7.17 20.76
C ALA A 334 4.59 6.97 19.49
N TYR A 335 4.04 6.29 18.47
CA TYR A 335 4.68 6.17 17.17
C TYR A 335 5.00 7.53 16.54
N LEU A 336 4.03 8.44 16.52
CA LEU A 336 4.20 9.77 15.90
C LEU A 336 5.27 10.62 16.61
N GLY A 337 5.39 10.51 17.93
CA GLY A 337 6.39 11.26 18.71
C GLY A 337 6.36 12.78 18.44
N GLY A 338 5.16 13.34 18.19
CA GLY A 338 4.97 14.75 17.83
C GLY A 338 5.09 15.07 16.33
N ARG A 339 5.39 14.10 15.48
CA ARG A 339 5.41 14.28 14.00
C ARG A 339 4.00 14.50 13.48
N ASP A 340 3.86 15.36 12.47
CA ASP A 340 2.58 15.62 11.83
C ASP A 340 2.12 14.41 11.00
N ILE A 341 0.89 13.96 11.23
CA ILE A 341 0.29 12.84 10.49
C ILE A 341 0.18 13.11 8.98
N ARG A 342 0.03 14.37 8.58
CA ARG A 342 -0.06 14.75 7.16
C ARG A 342 1.20 14.42 6.37
N ASN A 343 2.35 14.40 7.04
CA ASN A 343 3.65 14.10 6.46
C ASN A 343 4.01 12.60 6.53
N GLN A 344 3.11 11.75 7.05
CA GLN A 344 3.33 10.33 7.13
C GLN A 344 2.91 9.60 5.83
N PRO A 345 3.49 8.44 5.53
CA PRO A 345 3.07 7.59 4.42
C PRO A 345 1.56 7.28 4.45
N GLN A 346 0.99 7.04 3.27
CA GLN A 346 -0.45 6.78 3.14
C GLN A 346 -0.98 5.65 4.05
N PRO A 347 -0.33 4.48 4.21
CA PRO A 347 -0.82 3.42 5.09
C PRO A 347 -0.99 3.87 6.55
N ILE A 348 -0.05 4.67 7.05
CA ILE A 348 -0.09 5.21 8.42
C ILE A 348 -1.23 6.21 8.57
N ARG A 349 -1.45 7.08 7.58
CA ARG A 349 -2.58 8.01 7.57
C ARG A 349 -3.93 7.28 7.56
N VAL A 350 -4.00 6.17 6.83
CA VAL A 350 -5.20 5.31 6.80
C VAL A 350 -5.45 4.71 8.18
N LEU A 351 -4.44 4.08 8.80
CA LEU A 351 -4.57 3.51 10.14
C LEU A 351 -4.95 4.58 11.17
N TYR A 352 -4.31 5.75 11.16
CA TYR A 352 -4.69 6.89 12.01
C TYR A 352 -6.16 7.26 11.83
N THR A 353 -6.62 7.32 10.57
CA THR A 353 -8.03 7.63 10.27
C THR A 353 -8.96 6.55 10.84
N GLN A 354 -8.59 5.28 10.77
CA GLN A 354 -9.39 4.19 11.34
C GLN A 354 -9.48 4.30 12.86
N VAL A 355 -8.36 4.57 13.55
CA VAL A 355 -8.33 4.81 15.01
C VAL A 355 -9.25 5.98 15.39
N GLN A 356 -9.10 7.14 14.74
CA GLN A 356 -9.92 8.32 15.02
C GLN A 356 -11.40 8.07 14.70
N SER A 357 -11.66 7.22 13.73
CA SER A 357 -13.01 6.80 13.36
C SER A 357 -13.68 6.02 14.49
N GLN A 358 -13.01 4.98 14.98
CA GLN A 358 -13.58 4.17 16.07
C GLN A 358 -13.74 4.97 17.37
N LEU A 359 -12.76 5.82 17.72
CA LEU A 359 -12.90 6.74 18.86
C LEU A 359 -14.10 7.68 18.73
N SER A 360 -14.32 8.20 17.52
CA SER A 360 -15.45 9.09 17.26
C SER A 360 -16.80 8.36 17.39
N LEU A 361 -16.85 7.10 16.98
CA LEU A 361 -18.05 6.27 17.10
C LEU A 361 -18.40 5.98 18.56
N ARG A 362 -17.42 5.64 19.39
CA ARG A 362 -17.64 5.43 20.83
C ARG A 362 -18.16 6.69 21.55
N ALA A 363 -17.82 7.88 21.03
CA ALA A 363 -18.32 9.15 21.60
C ALA A 363 -19.81 9.38 21.37
N TYR A 364 -20.47 8.60 20.49
CA TYR A 364 -21.90 8.79 20.22
C TYR A 364 -22.81 8.29 21.35
N GLY A 365 -22.40 7.36 22.19
CA GLY A 365 -23.25 6.86 23.30
C GLY A 365 -24.63 6.37 22.84
N ARG A 366 -25.59 6.29 23.77
CA ARG A 366 -27.01 6.03 23.44
C ARG A 366 -27.66 7.31 22.94
N VAL A 367 -28.05 7.33 21.68
CA VAL A 367 -28.72 8.46 21.03
C VAL A 367 -30.22 8.15 20.91
N ASN A 368 -31.06 9.08 21.36
CA ASN A 368 -32.50 9.07 21.05
C ASN A 368 -32.67 9.60 19.62
N SER A 369 -32.90 8.71 18.67
CA SER A 369 -32.94 9.03 17.25
C SER A 369 -34.37 9.16 16.71
N LEU A 370 -34.52 9.64 15.47
CA LEU A 370 -35.81 9.77 14.78
C LEU A 370 -36.64 8.49 14.80
N VAL A 371 -35.99 7.33 14.73
CA VAL A 371 -36.71 6.03 14.72
C VAL A 371 -37.36 5.71 16.09
N ASP A 372 -36.92 6.37 17.16
CA ASP A 372 -37.38 6.15 18.53
C ASP A 372 -38.45 7.15 18.94
N GLN A 373 -38.61 8.28 18.23
CA GLN A 373 -39.53 9.37 18.57
C GLN A 373 -40.96 9.05 18.15
N ALA A 374 -41.94 9.57 18.91
CA ALA A 374 -43.35 9.43 18.57
C ALA A 374 -43.68 10.22 17.29
N LEU A 375 -44.53 9.67 16.40
CA LEU A 375 -44.86 10.31 15.13
C LEU A 375 -45.45 11.74 15.30
N PRO A 376 -46.31 12.04 16.27
CA PRO A 376 -46.79 13.43 16.50
C PRO A 376 -45.65 14.42 16.79
N GLN A 377 -44.59 13.97 17.45
CA GLN A 377 -43.42 14.76 17.76
C GLN A 377 -42.60 15.04 16.49
N LEU A 378 -42.41 13.99 15.67
CA LEU A 378 -41.74 14.12 14.36
C LEU A 378 -42.47 15.08 13.42
N VAL A 379 -43.82 15.06 13.41
CA VAL A 379 -44.61 15.98 12.58
C VAL A 379 -44.42 17.44 13.02
N GLN A 380 -44.18 17.70 14.31
CA GLN A 380 -43.87 19.05 14.78
C GLN A 380 -42.46 19.50 14.39
N GLU A 381 -41.50 18.60 14.44
CA GLU A 381 -40.08 18.88 14.11
C GLU A 381 -39.83 18.93 12.60
N TYR A 382 -40.59 18.13 11.84
CA TYR A 382 -40.47 17.97 10.39
C TYR A 382 -41.76 18.34 9.66
N PRO A 383 -41.94 19.61 9.28
CA PRO A 383 -43.18 20.07 8.62
C PRO A 383 -43.51 19.28 7.33
N ASP A 384 -42.53 18.70 6.68
CA ASP A 384 -42.70 17.85 5.48
C ASP A 384 -43.48 16.54 5.76
N LEU A 385 -43.66 16.18 7.04
CA LEU A 385 -44.51 15.07 7.46
C LEU A 385 -45.98 15.49 7.70
N ALA A 386 -46.31 16.76 7.51
CA ALA A 386 -47.68 17.24 7.67
C ALA A 386 -48.63 16.48 6.74
N GLY A 387 -49.74 15.99 7.32
CA GLY A 387 -50.71 15.19 6.55
C GLY A 387 -50.31 13.73 6.28
N ILE A 388 -49.25 13.24 6.91
CA ILE A 388 -48.87 11.81 6.80
C ILE A 388 -50.00 10.92 7.32
N THR A 389 -50.36 9.88 6.54
CA THR A 389 -51.22 8.79 7.01
C THR A 389 -50.32 7.76 7.71
N PRO A 390 -50.46 7.60 9.05
CA PRO A 390 -49.58 6.72 9.80
C PRO A 390 -49.61 5.28 9.32
N ALA A 391 -48.48 4.57 9.39
CA ALA A 391 -48.42 3.14 9.16
C ALA A 391 -49.22 2.39 10.24
N ALA A 392 -50.04 1.43 9.83
CA ALA A 392 -50.79 0.59 10.76
C ALA A 392 -49.85 -0.34 11.55
N ASP A 393 -48.82 -0.83 10.91
CA ASP A 393 -47.79 -1.71 11.49
C ASP A 393 -46.46 -1.60 10.70
N GLN A 394 -45.44 -2.37 11.08
CA GLN A 394 -44.13 -2.39 10.43
C GLN A 394 -43.96 -3.54 9.42
N GLY A 395 -44.99 -4.34 9.17
CA GLY A 395 -44.93 -5.47 8.23
C GLY A 395 -44.44 -5.10 6.83
N PRO A 396 -44.90 -3.96 6.24
CA PRO A 396 -44.44 -3.52 4.93
C PRO A 396 -42.97 -3.05 4.87
N LEU A 397 -42.32 -2.77 6.00
CA LEU A 397 -40.99 -2.16 6.04
C LEU A 397 -39.93 -3.04 5.36
N ILE A 398 -39.89 -4.34 5.69
CA ILE A 398 -38.88 -5.26 5.15
C ILE A 398 -38.98 -5.35 3.61
N PRO A 399 -40.16 -5.60 2.99
CA PRO A 399 -40.28 -5.55 1.55
C PRO A 399 -39.89 -4.21 0.90
N ILE A 400 -40.22 -3.08 1.54
CA ILE A 400 -39.80 -1.75 1.07
C ILE A 400 -38.28 -1.66 1.04
N LEU A 401 -37.62 -1.98 2.15
CA LEU A 401 -36.15 -1.94 2.26
C LEU A 401 -35.46 -2.88 1.25
N GLN A 402 -35.99 -4.07 1.03
CA GLN A 402 -35.46 -5.02 0.06
C GLN A 402 -35.51 -4.46 -1.36
N ARG A 403 -36.67 -3.95 -1.81
CA ARG A 403 -36.83 -3.40 -3.17
C ARG A 403 -36.01 -2.13 -3.36
N THR A 404 -36.05 -1.21 -2.40
CA THR A 404 -35.25 0.03 -2.44
C THR A 404 -33.77 -0.30 -2.43
N GLY A 405 -33.35 -1.25 -1.57
CA GLY A 405 -31.97 -1.71 -1.51
C GLY A 405 -31.50 -2.33 -2.82
N SER A 406 -32.32 -3.14 -3.48
CA SER A 406 -32.01 -3.71 -4.80
C SER A 406 -31.85 -2.63 -5.88
N ASN A 407 -32.66 -1.57 -5.85
CA ASN A 407 -32.51 -0.44 -6.76
C ASN A 407 -31.21 0.33 -6.50
N VAL A 408 -30.88 0.59 -5.24
CA VAL A 408 -29.61 1.24 -4.86
C VAL A 408 -28.43 0.37 -5.26
N GLU A 409 -28.48 -0.94 -4.99
CA GLU A 409 -27.44 -1.86 -5.40
C GLU A 409 -27.27 -1.94 -6.93
N ALA A 410 -28.39 -2.02 -7.67
CA ALA A 410 -28.38 -2.03 -9.14
C ALA A 410 -27.79 -0.74 -9.71
N PHE A 411 -28.13 0.41 -9.11
CA PHE A 411 -27.50 1.68 -9.44
C PHE A 411 -25.98 1.61 -9.31
N PHE A 412 -25.45 1.25 -8.15
CA PHE A 412 -24.01 1.22 -7.92
C PHE A 412 -23.30 0.11 -8.72
N ARG A 413 -23.96 -0.99 -9.02
CA ARG A 413 -23.38 -2.08 -9.84
C ARG A 413 -23.36 -1.72 -11.33
N GLY A 414 -24.40 -1.08 -11.83
CA GLY A 414 -24.54 -0.68 -13.24
C GLY A 414 -24.01 0.71 -13.55
N PHE A 415 -23.83 1.53 -12.53
CA PHE A 415 -23.35 2.89 -12.67
C PHE A 415 -21.82 2.88 -12.88
N GLN A 416 -21.42 3.27 -14.09
CA GLN A 416 -20.01 3.45 -14.40
C GLN A 416 -19.59 4.83 -13.87
N ASN A 417 -18.91 5.65 -14.59
CA ASN A 417 -18.54 6.97 -14.14
C ASN A 417 -19.45 8.00 -14.80
N ALA A 418 -19.83 9.05 -14.07
CA ALA A 418 -20.64 10.12 -14.62
C ALA A 418 -20.06 11.51 -14.38
N THR A 419 -20.37 12.42 -15.27
CA THR A 419 -20.12 13.85 -15.11
C THR A 419 -21.40 14.64 -15.28
N SER A 420 -21.49 15.79 -14.60
CA SER A 420 -22.57 16.75 -14.73
C SER A 420 -22.07 18.18 -14.57
N HIS A 421 -22.90 19.15 -14.93
CA HIS A 421 -22.71 20.54 -14.53
C HIS A 421 -23.35 20.73 -13.16
N GLU A 422 -22.62 21.36 -12.25
CA GLU A 422 -23.09 21.73 -10.91
C GLU A 422 -23.03 23.25 -10.76
N ARG A 423 -24.14 23.83 -10.31
CA ARG A 423 -24.25 25.22 -9.86
C ARG A 423 -24.48 25.20 -8.35
N ILE A 424 -23.65 25.92 -7.62
CA ILE A 424 -23.77 26.02 -6.16
C ILE A 424 -24.01 27.48 -5.81
N GLU A 425 -25.06 27.72 -5.04
CA GLU A 425 -25.29 29.00 -4.36
C GLU A 425 -24.99 28.79 -2.88
N GLU A 426 -23.90 29.40 -2.42
CA GLU A 426 -23.43 29.33 -1.05
C GLU A 426 -23.89 30.56 -0.30
N GLU A 427 -24.56 30.38 0.85
CA GLU A 427 -25.10 31.46 1.64
C GLU A 427 -24.63 31.41 3.09
N GLN A 428 -24.32 32.55 3.65
CA GLN A 428 -24.20 32.72 5.08
C GLN A 428 -25.51 33.34 5.61
N ILE A 429 -26.17 32.62 6.50
CA ILE A 429 -27.47 33.06 7.07
C ILE A 429 -27.23 33.85 8.36
N GLY A 430 -27.85 35.02 8.44
CA GLY A 430 -27.83 35.90 9.59
C GLY A 430 -29.02 35.69 10.53
N LYS A 431 -29.18 36.60 11.51
CA LYS A 431 -30.31 36.59 12.43
C LYS A 431 -31.64 36.71 11.68
N GLY A 432 -32.64 35.93 12.11
CA GLY A 432 -33.96 35.91 11.50
C GLY A 432 -34.03 35.24 10.12
N GLY A 433 -33.07 34.39 9.77
CA GLY A 433 -33.07 33.63 8.50
C GLY A 433 -32.69 34.43 7.26
N LYS A 434 -32.28 35.69 7.41
CA LYS A 434 -31.92 36.55 6.28
C LYS A 434 -30.51 36.20 5.74
N VAL A 435 -30.35 36.14 4.41
CA VAL A 435 -29.05 35.98 3.75
C VAL A 435 -28.20 37.19 4.06
N LYS A 436 -27.03 36.97 4.66
CA LYS A 436 -26.03 37.98 4.98
C LYS A 436 -25.03 38.18 3.86
N ARG A 437 -24.61 37.08 3.27
CA ARG A 437 -23.68 37.00 2.13
C ARG A 437 -24.06 35.83 1.27
N SER A 438 -23.84 35.91 -0.03
CA SER A 438 -23.99 34.80 -0.97
C SER A 438 -22.83 34.78 -1.97
N LEU A 439 -22.52 33.60 -2.49
CA LEU A 439 -21.54 33.34 -3.52
C LEU A 439 -22.08 32.27 -4.46
N GLU A 440 -22.07 32.54 -5.76
CA GLU A 440 -22.41 31.54 -6.78
C GLU A 440 -21.14 30.98 -7.41
N GLN A 441 -21.08 29.65 -7.51
CA GLN A 441 -19.97 28.92 -8.16
C GLN A 441 -20.51 27.88 -9.15
N LYS A 442 -19.73 27.60 -10.18
CA LYS A 442 -20.06 26.59 -11.21
C LYS A 442 -18.90 25.63 -11.36
N PHE A 443 -19.22 24.35 -11.34
CA PHE A 443 -18.27 23.26 -11.42
C PHE A 443 -18.67 22.22 -12.48
N HIS A 444 -17.67 21.47 -12.95
CA HIS A 444 -17.90 20.15 -13.49
C HIS A 444 -17.82 19.15 -12.34
N TYR A 445 -18.90 18.46 -12.11
CA TYR A 445 -19.04 17.47 -11.05
C TYR A 445 -18.80 16.08 -11.65
N LEU A 446 -17.95 15.30 -11.00
CA LEU A 446 -17.58 13.94 -11.42
C LEU A 446 -17.91 12.96 -10.30
N LEU A 447 -18.59 11.89 -10.70
CA LEU A 447 -18.86 10.72 -9.87
C LEU A 447 -18.01 9.56 -10.38
N LEU A 448 -17.14 9.02 -9.54
CA LEU A 448 -16.28 7.88 -9.86
C LEU A 448 -16.61 6.72 -8.92
N THR A 449 -16.89 5.56 -9.49
CA THR A 449 -17.11 4.34 -8.72
C THR A 449 -15.85 3.49 -8.68
N ALA A 450 -15.57 2.89 -7.52
CA ALA A 450 -14.47 1.95 -7.35
C ALA A 450 -14.86 0.79 -6.44
N PRO A 451 -14.43 -0.44 -6.74
CA PRO A 451 -14.56 -1.57 -5.81
C PRO A 451 -13.75 -1.29 -4.53
N TYR A 452 -14.33 -1.57 -3.38
CA TYR A 452 -13.65 -1.42 -2.09
C TYR A 452 -14.07 -2.52 -1.11
N GLN A 453 -13.14 -3.35 -0.66
CA GLN A 453 -13.27 -4.37 0.42
C GLN A 453 -14.64 -5.10 0.48
N GLY A 454 -15.11 -5.61 -0.65
CA GLY A 454 -16.41 -6.30 -0.74
C GLY A 454 -17.64 -5.40 -0.85
N GLY A 455 -17.45 -4.08 -0.99
CA GLY A 455 -18.43 -3.06 -1.29
C GLY A 455 -17.98 -2.19 -2.46
N MET A 456 -18.61 -1.04 -2.59
CA MET A 456 -18.22 -0.01 -3.56
C MET A 456 -17.97 1.31 -2.86
N SER A 457 -16.93 2.04 -3.25
CA SER A 457 -16.77 3.44 -2.92
C SER A 457 -17.27 4.30 -4.07
N LEU A 458 -17.85 5.42 -3.72
CA LEU A 458 -18.22 6.46 -4.65
C LEU A 458 -17.40 7.70 -4.29
N ASP A 459 -16.56 8.11 -5.22
CA ASP A 459 -15.73 9.31 -5.06
C ASP A 459 -16.35 10.47 -5.85
N GLU A 460 -16.54 11.58 -5.20
CA GLU A 460 -17.10 12.80 -5.78
C GLU A 460 -16.00 13.84 -5.93
N TYR A 461 -15.85 14.36 -7.15
CA TYR A 461 -14.86 15.39 -7.47
C TYR A 461 -15.52 16.59 -8.13
N ARG A 462 -14.93 17.76 -7.91
CA ARG A 462 -15.26 19.00 -8.60
C ARG A 462 -14.04 19.53 -9.32
N THR A 463 -14.25 19.95 -10.55
CA THR A 463 -13.24 20.75 -11.25
C THR A 463 -13.87 22.09 -11.63
N ASN A 464 -13.06 23.15 -11.53
CA ASN A 464 -13.49 24.45 -12.04
C ASN A 464 -13.52 24.45 -13.57
N GLN A 465 -13.94 25.55 -14.18
CA GLN A 465 -14.03 25.67 -15.64
C GLN A 465 -12.67 25.54 -16.36
N THR A 466 -11.56 25.73 -15.65
CA THR A 466 -10.21 25.53 -16.18
C THR A 466 -9.68 24.10 -16.00
N GLY A 467 -10.48 23.20 -15.42
CA GLY A 467 -10.11 21.80 -15.18
C GLY A 467 -9.31 21.55 -13.90
N ALA A 468 -9.00 22.59 -13.11
CA ALA A 468 -8.34 22.43 -11.83
C ALA A 468 -9.29 21.80 -10.80
N VAL A 469 -8.80 20.79 -10.06
CA VAL A 469 -9.57 20.11 -9.02
C VAL A 469 -9.80 21.09 -7.87
N SER A 470 -11.08 21.25 -7.51
CA SER A 470 -11.46 21.97 -6.29
C SER A 470 -11.47 21.02 -5.10
N ALA A 471 -11.13 21.51 -3.92
CA ALA A 471 -11.24 20.72 -2.70
C ALA A 471 -12.69 20.20 -2.56
N PRO A 472 -12.89 18.90 -2.22
CA PRO A 472 -14.22 18.31 -2.15
C PRO A 472 -15.09 18.94 -1.05
N SER A 473 -14.49 19.48 -0.02
CA SER A 473 -15.16 20.23 1.05
C SER A 473 -14.18 21.19 1.70
N GLY A 474 -14.65 22.34 2.16
CA GLY A 474 -13.80 23.33 2.85
C GLY A 474 -14.45 24.70 2.94
N LEU A 475 -13.73 25.62 3.57
CA LEU A 475 -14.08 27.03 3.56
C LEU A 475 -13.41 27.73 2.38
N SER A 476 -14.20 28.15 1.40
CA SER A 476 -13.76 29.01 0.32
C SER A 476 -14.28 30.42 0.56
N ASP A 477 -13.40 31.41 0.63
CA ASP A 477 -13.74 32.82 0.84
C ASP A 477 -14.69 33.08 2.03
N GLY A 478 -14.63 32.21 3.04
CA GLY A 478 -15.48 32.29 4.25
C GLY A 478 -16.83 31.58 4.12
N PHE A 479 -17.04 30.80 3.06
CA PHE A 479 -18.19 29.91 2.86
C PHE A 479 -17.79 28.45 3.06
N MET A 480 -18.77 27.58 3.25
CA MET A 480 -18.56 26.14 3.46
C MET A 480 -19.05 25.38 2.25
N LEU A 481 -18.13 24.72 1.54
CA LEU A 481 -18.46 23.83 0.43
C LEU A 481 -18.73 22.43 0.97
N THR A 482 -19.83 21.81 0.55
CA THR A 482 -20.28 20.49 0.98
C THR A 482 -20.24 19.48 -0.17
N ALA A 483 -20.12 18.18 0.14
CA ALA A 483 -20.06 17.08 -0.82
C ALA A 483 -20.65 15.80 -0.18
N GLY A 484 -20.81 14.73 -0.95
CA GLY A 484 -21.24 13.42 -0.45
C GLY A 484 -22.72 13.09 -0.70
N PHE A 485 -23.35 13.77 -1.64
CA PHE A 485 -24.79 13.64 -1.84
C PHE A 485 -25.21 12.39 -2.61
N ALA A 486 -24.39 11.96 -3.55
CA ALA A 486 -24.68 10.75 -4.32
C ALA A 486 -24.57 9.50 -3.45
N SER A 487 -23.68 9.52 -2.45
CA SER A 487 -23.47 8.42 -1.50
C SER A 487 -24.51 8.35 -0.37
N ALA A 488 -25.33 9.38 -0.17
CA ALA A 488 -26.31 9.41 0.94
C ALA A 488 -27.34 8.27 0.86
N SER A 489 -27.73 7.84 -0.34
CA SER A 489 -28.66 6.71 -0.55
C SER A 489 -28.06 5.34 -0.16
N LEU A 490 -26.75 5.24 0.02
CA LEU A 490 -26.06 3.98 0.39
C LEU A 490 -26.54 3.40 1.73
N VAL A 491 -27.13 4.19 2.62
CA VAL A 491 -27.73 3.67 3.86
C VAL A 491 -28.80 2.61 3.57
N PHE A 492 -29.45 2.67 2.39
CA PHE A 492 -30.42 1.68 1.90
C PHE A 492 -29.80 0.52 1.15
N HIS A 493 -28.51 0.57 0.78
CA HIS A 493 -27.82 -0.53 0.09
C HIS A 493 -27.73 -1.78 1.01
N PRO A 494 -27.99 -3.02 0.51
CA PRO A 494 -28.03 -4.23 1.33
C PRO A 494 -26.80 -4.44 2.22
N ALA A 495 -25.60 -4.09 1.73
CA ALA A 495 -24.36 -4.21 2.51
C ALA A 495 -24.27 -3.27 3.71
N TYR A 496 -25.04 -2.19 3.74
CA TYR A 496 -25.00 -1.15 4.77
C TYR A 496 -26.26 -1.07 5.63
N GLN A 497 -27.38 -1.68 5.20
CA GLN A 497 -28.64 -1.65 5.93
C GLN A 497 -28.51 -2.15 7.38
N ALA A 498 -27.69 -3.18 7.62
CA ALA A 498 -27.45 -3.70 8.97
C ALA A 498 -26.79 -2.69 9.91
N GLY A 499 -26.18 -1.64 9.38
CA GLY A 499 -25.57 -0.54 10.13
C GLY A 499 -26.53 0.61 10.45
N ALA A 500 -27.82 0.44 10.21
CA ALA A 500 -28.85 1.43 10.54
C ALA A 500 -30.12 0.75 11.07
N ARG A 501 -30.89 1.50 11.87
CA ARG A 501 -32.26 1.13 12.27
C ARG A 501 -33.25 1.87 11.37
N PHE A 502 -34.34 1.19 11.00
CA PHE A 502 -35.36 1.73 10.10
C PHE A 502 -36.75 1.63 10.76
N ARG A 503 -37.62 2.56 10.40
CA ARG A 503 -39.02 2.56 10.82
C ARG A 503 -39.92 3.13 9.71
N LEU A 504 -40.97 2.40 9.34
CA LEU A 504 -42.00 2.90 8.46
C LEU A 504 -42.87 3.89 9.23
N LEU A 505 -42.89 5.17 8.82
CA LEU A 505 -43.72 6.21 9.43
C LEU A 505 -45.16 6.20 8.89
N GLY A 506 -45.29 5.89 7.59
CA GLY A 506 -46.59 5.89 6.93
C GLY A 506 -46.52 6.31 5.47
N ARG A 507 -47.55 6.94 4.96
CA ARG A 507 -47.64 7.48 3.59
C ARG A 507 -47.89 8.98 3.61
N ALA A 508 -47.15 9.70 2.78
CA ALA A 508 -47.31 11.13 2.56
C ALA A 508 -47.17 11.48 1.07
N ASN A 509 -47.74 12.63 0.72
CA ASN A 509 -47.51 13.21 -0.61
C ASN A 509 -46.27 14.10 -0.55
N ALA A 510 -45.30 13.84 -1.43
CA ALA A 510 -44.12 14.68 -1.59
C ALA A 510 -44.14 15.22 -3.04
N ASP A 511 -44.25 16.53 -3.20
CA ASP A 511 -44.31 17.23 -4.48
C ASP A 511 -45.28 16.61 -5.50
N GLY A 512 -46.48 16.18 -5.03
CA GLY A 512 -47.49 15.55 -5.86
C GLY A 512 -47.37 14.02 -6.04
N VAL A 513 -46.30 13.42 -5.50
CA VAL A 513 -46.07 11.99 -5.56
C VAL A 513 -46.41 11.34 -4.22
N ALA A 514 -47.30 10.34 -4.23
CA ALA A 514 -47.58 9.54 -3.03
C ALA A 514 -46.41 8.62 -2.74
N CYS A 515 -45.81 8.76 -1.55
CA CYS A 515 -44.60 8.02 -1.14
C CYS A 515 -44.81 7.23 0.15
N ASP A 516 -44.16 6.07 0.26
CA ASP A 516 -43.90 5.43 1.54
C ASP A 516 -42.82 6.23 2.28
N VAL A 517 -43.03 6.55 3.54
CA VAL A 517 -42.10 7.39 4.32
C VAL A 517 -41.41 6.55 5.36
N VAL A 518 -40.08 6.43 5.22
CA VAL A 518 -39.25 5.60 6.09
C VAL A 518 -38.24 6.48 6.83
N ALA A 519 -38.27 6.44 8.17
CA ALA A 519 -37.23 7.01 9.01
C ALA A 519 -36.07 6.02 9.17
N PHE A 520 -34.84 6.54 9.26
CA PHE A 520 -33.66 5.74 9.58
C PHE A 520 -32.74 6.47 10.55
N ALA A 521 -31.90 5.70 11.25
CA ALA A 521 -30.83 6.22 12.07
C ALA A 521 -29.65 5.25 12.03
N GLN A 522 -28.46 5.73 11.71
CA GLN A 522 -27.25 4.91 11.76
C GLN A 522 -26.96 4.48 13.20
N ASP A 523 -26.55 3.24 13.35
CA ASP A 523 -26.18 2.64 14.63
C ASP A 523 -24.67 2.82 14.85
N PRO A 524 -24.24 3.56 15.89
CA PRO A 524 -22.80 3.79 16.13
C PRO A 524 -21.95 2.52 16.26
N GLU A 525 -22.55 1.42 16.74
CA GLU A 525 -21.84 0.16 16.94
C GLU A 525 -21.73 -0.69 15.64
N LYS A 526 -22.63 -0.45 14.67
CA LYS A 526 -22.78 -1.30 13.48
C LYS A 526 -22.53 -0.56 12.16
N ALA A 527 -22.53 0.77 12.18
CA ALA A 527 -22.38 1.55 10.98
C ALA A 527 -21.01 1.29 10.30
N LYS A 528 -21.05 1.01 9.00
CA LYS A 528 -19.87 0.82 8.15
C LYS A 528 -19.65 1.99 7.19
N MET A 529 -20.57 2.93 7.15
CA MET A 529 -20.53 4.10 6.28
C MET A 529 -20.66 5.35 7.15
N PHE A 530 -19.78 6.32 6.93
CA PHE A 530 -19.69 7.53 7.73
C PHE A 530 -19.55 8.75 6.83
N GLY A 531 -20.20 9.84 7.21
CA GLY A 531 -19.81 11.18 6.78
C GLY A 531 -18.48 11.60 7.45
N ARG A 532 -17.85 12.62 6.91
CA ARG A 532 -16.64 13.19 7.49
C ARG A 532 -16.74 14.70 7.52
N PHE A 533 -16.56 15.27 8.70
CA PHE A 533 -16.46 16.71 8.87
C PHE A 533 -15.04 17.10 9.28
N THR A 534 -14.39 17.92 8.45
CA THR A 534 -13.02 18.39 8.70
C THR A 534 -13.02 19.89 8.95
N SER A 535 -12.46 20.30 10.08
CA SER A 535 -12.10 21.68 10.39
C SER A 535 -10.59 21.85 10.40
N ASN A 536 -10.09 23.09 10.45
CA ASN A 536 -8.63 23.38 10.41
C ASN A 536 -7.81 22.62 11.47
N SER A 537 -8.43 22.15 12.55
CA SER A 537 -7.76 21.57 13.71
C SER A 537 -8.18 20.13 14.04
N ALA A 538 -9.25 19.62 13.45
CA ALA A 538 -9.77 18.29 13.78
C ALA A 538 -10.68 17.74 12.68
N THR A 539 -10.69 16.41 12.55
CA THR A 539 -11.67 15.68 11.74
C THR A 539 -12.55 14.86 12.69
N ALA A 540 -13.85 14.83 12.43
CA ALA A 540 -14.80 13.97 13.12
C ALA A 540 -15.56 13.13 12.09
N LEU A 541 -15.89 11.89 12.47
CA LEU A 541 -16.85 11.10 11.73
C LEU A 541 -18.25 11.57 12.05
N VAL A 542 -19.09 11.58 11.05
CA VAL A 542 -20.47 12.02 11.12
C VAL A 542 -21.36 10.81 10.86
N LEU A 543 -22.23 10.52 11.81
CA LEU A 543 -23.35 9.61 11.64
C LEU A 543 -24.62 10.40 11.40
N HIS A 544 -25.48 9.86 10.55
CA HIS A 544 -26.71 10.49 10.14
C HIS A 544 -27.93 9.70 10.59
N GLN A 545 -28.99 10.40 10.78
CA GLN A 545 -30.36 9.93 10.81
C GLN A 545 -31.14 10.66 9.73
N GLY A 546 -32.33 10.21 9.39
CA GLY A 546 -33.08 10.91 8.36
C GLY A 546 -34.41 10.27 7.98
N ILE A 547 -35.00 10.83 6.95
CA ILE A 547 -36.31 10.43 6.42
C ILE A 547 -36.18 10.27 4.90
N ALA A 548 -36.66 9.16 4.37
CA ALA A 548 -36.74 8.90 2.94
C ALA A 548 -38.19 8.81 2.49
N TRP A 549 -38.51 9.48 1.41
CA TRP A 549 -39.76 9.35 0.68
C TRP A 549 -39.50 8.43 -0.52
N ILE A 550 -40.09 7.26 -0.50
CA ILE A 550 -39.86 6.18 -1.44
C ILE A 550 -41.12 5.99 -2.29
N ASN A 551 -40.98 6.05 -3.60
CA ASN A 551 -42.09 5.81 -4.52
C ASN A 551 -42.53 4.34 -4.42
N PRO A 552 -43.79 4.04 -4.04
CA PRO A 552 -44.23 2.65 -3.88
C PRO A 552 -44.32 1.86 -5.19
N THR A 553 -44.37 2.52 -6.35
CA THR A 553 -44.52 1.89 -7.67
C THR A 553 -43.21 1.27 -8.15
N ASP A 554 -42.14 2.03 -8.08
CA ASP A 554 -40.81 1.65 -8.60
C ASP A 554 -39.75 1.49 -7.51
N SER A 555 -40.09 1.79 -6.26
CA SER A 555 -39.22 1.71 -5.08
C SER A 555 -37.94 2.57 -5.16
N HIS A 556 -37.93 3.62 -6.02
CA HIS A 556 -36.87 4.61 -6.01
C HIS A 556 -37.07 5.62 -4.89
N ILE A 557 -35.93 6.08 -4.33
CA ILE A 557 -35.94 7.19 -3.39
C ILE A 557 -36.23 8.46 -4.19
N PHE A 558 -37.36 9.09 -3.90
CA PHE A 558 -37.79 10.34 -4.51
C PHE A 558 -37.16 11.55 -3.82
N ARG A 559 -37.16 11.53 -2.49
CA ARG A 559 -36.55 12.55 -1.65
C ARG A 559 -35.88 11.91 -0.44
N LEU A 560 -34.73 12.43 -0.05
CA LEU A 560 -33.99 11.98 1.11
C LEU A 560 -33.58 13.20 1.95
N ARG A 561 -33.95 13.18 3.23
CA ARG A 561 -33.44 14.13 4.21
C ARG A 561 -32.52 13.40 5.17
N THR A 562 -31.36 13.98 5.43
CA THR A 562 -30.44 13.52 6.47
C THR A 562 -30.14 14.62 7.45
N ASP A 563 -30.06 14.29 8.71
CA ASP A 563 -29.68 15.18 9.81
C ASP A 563 -28.52 14.52 10.58
N LEU A 564 -27.74 15.31 11.32
CA LEU A 564 -26.76 14.72 12.25
C LEU A 564 -27.49 13.78 13.22
N LEU A 565 -26.88 12.64 13.51
CA LEU A 565 -27.37 11.75 14.56
C LEU A 565 -27.34 12.45 15.92
N GLN A 566 -26.30 13.25 16.16
CA GLN A 566 -26.14 14.15 17.31
C GLN A 566 -25.14 15.28 17.01
N PRO A 567 -25.16 16.40 17.73
CA PRO A 567 -24.14 17.43 17.64
C PRO A 567 -22.73 16.91 17.94
N LEU A 568 -21.72 17.49 17.29
CA LEU A 568 -20.30 17.13 17.45
C LEU A 568 -19.51 18.30 18.08
N PRO A 569 -19.51 18.45 19.42
CA PRO A 569 -18.86 19.58 20.11
C PRO A 569 -17.35 19.68 19.82
N LYS A 570 -16.68 18.55 19.65
CA LYS A 570 -15.22 18.45 19.40
C LYS A 570 -14.80 19.26 18.16
N VAL A 571 -15.63 19.27 17.14
CA VAL A 571 -15.43 20.06 15.90
C VAL A 571 -16.35 21.28 15.82
N ARG A 572 -17.11 21.57 16.87
CA ARG A 572 -18.09 22.67 16.98
C ARG A 572 -19.17 22.63 15.89
N LEU A 573 -19.59 21.42 15.47
CA LEU A 573 -20.69 21.20 14.55
C LEU A 573 -21.96 20.93 15.36
N GLN A 574 -22.90 21.84 15.28
CA GLN A 574 -24.16 21.76 16.02
C GLN A 574 -25.27 21.08 15.23
N GLN A 575 -25.33 21.36 13.93
CA GLN A 575 -26.34 20.83 13.03
C GLN A 575 -25.77 20.69 11.63
N GLU A 576 -26.16 19.64 10.95
CA GLU A 576 -26.03 19.45 9.51
C GLU A 576 -27.33 18.80 9.03
N THR A 577 -28.01 19.44 8.11
CA THR A 577 -29.20 18.94 7.46
C THR A 577 -28.96 18.94 5.97
N THR A 578 -29.20 17.83 5.31
CA THR A 578 -29.10 17.72 3.85
C THR A 578 -30.45 17.23 3.32
N GLU A 579 -31.02 17.96 2.37
CA GLU A 579 -32.21 17.56 1.62
C GLU A 579 -31.84 17.32 0.18
N ILE A 580 -32.15 16.12 -0.32
CA ILE A 580 -31.83 15.67 -1.67
C ILE A 580 -33.11 15.34 -2.40
N HIS A 581 -33.35 16.02 -3.50
CA HIS A 581 -34.39 15.70 -4.47
C HIS A 581 -33.76 14.94 -5.62
N TYR A 582 -34.22 13.73 -5.86
CA TYR A 582 -33.74 12.89 -6.94
C TYR A 582 -34.60 13.03 -8.18
N SER A 583 -33.98 12.90 -9.34
CA SER A 583 -34.65 12.75 -10.63
C SER A 583 -34.17 11.48 -11.33
N LEU A 584 -35.07 10.88 -12.11
CA LEU A 584 -34.72 9.75 -12.96
C LEU A 584 -34.10 10.28 -14.25
N VAL A 585 -32.86 9.88 -14.52
CA VAL A 585 -32.09 10.25 -15.71
C VAL A 585 -31.95 9.01 -16.60
N GLN A 586 -32.44 9.10 -17.84
CA GLN A 586 -32.29 8.03 -18.83
C GLN A 586 -31.03 8.24 -19.64
N PHE A 587 -30.08 7.31 -19.52
CA PHE A 587 -28.90 7.26 -20.38
C PHE A 587 -29.14 6.32 -21.57
N LYS A 588 -28.54 6.63 -22.71
CA LYS A 588 -28.68 5.80 -23.93
C LYS A 588 -28.09 4.40 -23.74
N GLU A 589 -27.03 4.31 -22.96
CA GLU A 589 -26.25 3.11 -22.73
C GLU A 589 -26.77 2.23 -21.59
N VAL A 590 -27.73 2.73 -20.79
CA VAL A 590 -28.29 2.04 -19.62
C VAL A 590 -29.77 1.77 -19.84
N PRO A 591 -30.21 0.51 -19.77
CA PRO A 591 -31.61 0.15 -20.10
C PRO A 591 -32.63 0.70 -19.10
N THR A 592 -32.24 0.95 -17.86
CA THR A 592 -33.13 1.47 -16.80
C THR A 592 -32.74 2.90 -16.41
N PRO A 593 -33.73 3.79 -16.15
CA PRO A 593 -33.44 5.12 -15.62
C PRO A 593 -32.64 5.06 -14.32
N VAL A 594 -31.73 6.00 -14.15
CA VAL A 594 -30.84 6.10 -12.98
C VAL A 594 -31.31 7.25 -12.10
N SER A 595 -31.48 7.00 -10.80
CA SER A 595 -31.86 8.02 -9.83
C SER A 595 -30.63 8.83 -9.42
N LEU A 596 -30.57 10.11 -9.81
CA LEU A 596 -29.47 11.03 -9.55
C LEU A 596 -29.95 12.27 -8.81
N PRO A 597 -29.12 12.90 -7.96
CA PRO A 597 -29.48 14.16 -7.32
C PRO A 597 -29.77 15.25 -8.38
N ALA A 598 -30.93 15.84 -8.36
CA ALA A 598 -31.27 17.01 -9.18
C ALA A 598 -31.01 18.31 -8.43
N GLN A 599 -31.40 18.33 -7.16
CA GLN A 599 -31.22 19.46 -6.26
C GLN A 599 -30.80 18.94 -4.88
N VAL A 600 -29.86 19.64 -4.26
CA VAL A 600 -29.46 19.36 -2.87
C VAL A 600 -29.38 20.67 -2.10
N ILE A 601 -30.00 20.69 -0.92
CA ILE A 601 -29.92 21.81 0.01
C ILE A 601 -29.21 21.33 1.26
N VAL A 602 -28.09 21.94 1.59
CA VAL A 602 -27.34 21.63 2.81
C VAL A 602 -27.36 22.83 3.74
N THR A 603 -27.79 22.62 4.98
CA THR A 603 -27.76 23.64 6.03
C THR A 603 -26.84 23.16 7.15
N VAL A 604 -25.84 23.95 7.47
CA VAL A 604 -24.81 23.61 8.49
C VAL A 604 -24.74 24.70 9.54
N GLN A 605 -24.84 24.33 10.82
CA GLN A 605 -24.53 25.22 11.94
C GLN A 605 -23.16 24.85 12.52
N TRP A 606 -22.18 25.71 12.28
CA TRP A 606 -20.81 25.49 12.70
C TRP A 606 -20.21 26.74 13.35
N LYS A 607 -19.61 26.58 14.52
CA LYS A 607 -19.04 27.69 15.30
C LYS A 607 -20.00 28.87 15.50
N GLY A 608 -21.29 28.59 15.72
CA GLY A 608 -22.33 29.58 15.90
C GLY A 608 -22.73 30.37 14.66
N ARG A 609 -22.32 29.93 13.48
CA ARG A 609 -22.73 30.48 12.18
C ARG A 609 -23.55 29.45 11.41
N THR A 610 -24.51 29.93 10.64
CA THR A 610 -25.31 29.08 9.76
C THR A 610 -24.93 29.34 8.32
N PHE A 611 -24.66 28.26 7.61
CA PHE A 611 -24.37 28.22 6.17
C PHE A 611 -25.46 27.43 5.48
N ARG A 612 -25.85 27.84 4.28
CA ARG A 612 -26.77 27.09 3.43
C ARG A 612 -26.20 27.04 2.04
N ASN A 613 -26.13 25.84 1.45
CA ASN A 613 -25.68 25.61 0.08
C ASN A 613 -26.84 25.03 -0.71
N LEU A 614 -27.13 25.62 -1.85
CA LEU A 614 -28.08 25.10 -2.81
C LEU A 614 -27.31 24.60 -4.02
N HIS A 615 -27.32 23.29 -4.23
CA HIS A 615 -26.70 22.63 -5.36
C HIS A 615 -27.74 22.28 -6.40
N GLN A 616 -27.48 22.56 -7.66
CA GLN A 616 -28.32 22.19 -8.80
C GLN A 616 -27.46 21.47 -9.83
N TYR A 617 -27.92 20.29 -10.24
CA TYR A 617 -27.21 19.43 -11.19
C TYR A 617 -27.95 19.37 -12.52
N SER A 618 -27.20 19.39 -13.64
CA SER A 618 -27.75 19.27 -14.99
C SER A 618 -26.76 18.54 -15.90
N ASP A 619 -27.26 18.09 -17.07
CA ASP A 619 -26.47 17.48 -18.14
C ASP A 619 -25.60 16.29 -17.69
N PHE A 620 -26.20 15.35 -16.97
CA PHE A 620 -25.52 14.11 -16.62
C PHE A 620 -25.12 13.32 -17.87
N LYS A 621 -23.84 12.89 -17.92
CA LYS A 621 -23.28 12.05 -18.99
C LYS A 621 -22.47 10.93 -18.40
N LEU A 622 -22.66 9.72 -18.89
CA LEU A 622 -21.78 8.59 -18.60
C LEU A 622 -20.52 8.67 -19.45
N PHE A 623 -19.39 8.22 -18.91
CA PHE A 623 -18.17 8.07 -19.68
C PHE A 623 -17.47 6.75 -19.32
N ASN A 624 -17.12 6.01 -20.36
CA ASN A 624 -16.33 4.79 -20.28
C ASN A 624 -14.86 5.12 -20.55
N THR A 625 -13.97 4.61 -19.73
CA THR A 625 -12.53 4.47 -19.96
C THR A 625 -11.69 5.74 -20.17
N ALA A 626 -10.53 5.73 -19.72
CA ALA A 626 -9.46 6.70 -19.48
C ALA A 626 -9.48 7.31 -18.07
N VAL A 627 -10.26 6.73 -17.16
CA VAL A 627 -10.37 7.19 -15.77
C VAL A 627 -9.11 6.85 -14.97
N GLN A 628 -8.38 5.79 -15.32
CA GLN A 628 -7.11 5.48 -14.65
C GLN A 628 -6.05 6.55 -14.93
N GLU A 629 -5.94 7.06 -16.16
CA GLU A 629 -5.02 8.14 -16.48
C GLU A 629 -5.45 9.47 -15.84
N LYS A 630 -6.74 9.78 -15.83
CA LYS A 630 -7.26 10.97 -15.12
C LYS A 630 -7.21 10.85 -13.61
N ARG A 631 -7.37 9.65 -13.02
CA ARG A 631 -7.13 9.42 -11.59
C ARG A 631 -5.68 9.71 -11.19
N GLN A 632 -4.70 9.34 -12.01
CA GLN A 632 -3.30 9.69 -11.77
C GLN A 632 -3.06 11.20 -11.91
N ALA A 633 -3.72 11.86 -12.84
CA ALA A 633 -3.62 13.32 -13.02
C ALA A 633 -4.37 14.14 -11.95
N LEU A 634 -5.40 13.56 -11.31
CA LEU A 634 -6.19 14.20 -10.25
C LEU A 634 -5.66 13.95 -8.83
N GLN A 635 -4.68 13.06 -8.67
CA GLN A 635 -3.94 13.00 -7.40
C GLN A 635 -3.11 14.28 -7.26
N PRO A 636 -3.19 15.01 -6.14
CA PRO A 636 -2.38 16.19 -5.94
C PRO A 636 -0.90 15.77 -6.07
N THR A 637 -0.23 16.33 -7.06
CA THR A 637 1.23 16.26 -7.14
C THR A 637 1.76 16.77 -5.81
N SER A 638 2.59 15.99 -5.15
CA SER A 638 3.37 16.46 -4.00
C SER A 638 3.98 17.82 -4.36
N PRO A 639 3.91 18.82 -3.47
CA PRO A 639 4.56 20.09 -3.73
C PRO A 639 6.03 19.80 -4.04
N ALA A 640 6.51 20.35 -5.14
CA ALA A 640 7.91 20.33 -5.52
C ALA A 640 8.73 20.82 -4.32
N GLU A 641 9.79 20.10 -3.97
CA GLU A 641 10.76 20.53 -2.97
C GLU A 641 11.26 21.94 -3.37
N PRO A 642 11.35 22.87 -2.44
CA PRO A 642 11.97 24.16 -2.72
C PRO A 642 13.45 23.90 -3.03
N THR A 643 13.86 24.20 -4.24
CA THR A 643 15.28 24.28 -4.61
C THR A 643 15.94 25.30 -3.67
N ALA A 644 16.85 24.81 -2.82
CA ALA A 644 17.71 25.66 -2.03
C ALA A 644 18.63 26.47 -2.99
N ASN A 645 18.48 27.77 -2.96
CA ASN A 645 19.52 28.73 -3.31
C ASN A 645 20.21 29.22 -2.05
#